data_9b1c344af5876adcbff4abadaa172a34
#
_entry.id   9b1c344af5876adcbff4abadaa172a34
#
_cell.length_a   1.000
_cell.length_b   1.000
_cell.length_c   1.000
_cell.angle_alpha   90.00
_cell.angle_beta   90.00
_cell.angle_gamma   90.00
#
_symmetry.space_group_name_H-M   'P 1'
#
loop_
_entity.id
_entity.type
_entity.pdbx_description
1 polymer ?
#
loop_
_entity_poly.entity_id
_entity_poly.type
_entity_poly.pdbx_seq_one_letter_code
_entity_poly.pdbx_strand_id
1 'polypeptide(L)'
;MSEKKEYIEIYGAREHNLKDIDVRIPRNELVVITGLSGSGKSSLAFDTIFAEGQRRYIETFSAYARQFLGGLERPDVDKIEGLSPVIAIEQKTTNKNPRSTVGTVTELYDFLRLLFARVSDAYSLTSGRKLVSYTEEQILESIKENYQGEKILLMAPVVRSRKGHYHELFVQMARKGYSQARIDGVLQDLEYDLKLDRYKTHDIDIVIDRWIIGENATEGRMEKSLRTALDMGEGVIGIQKLGDSDIQYFSKNLMDDDSGQSLALPEPNTFSFNSPKGSCPNCKGLGVINKINTDYFVDNPKLSIGQGALLPLEDIKNNKWVLAQLKNILEISNLSLTTPFKDIPAEVVDFMYFGMSREISKDLKYAGISKKIKVNFEGLVSFIEDIINDKESYDAVLLERHFTTEETCPKCNGTRLQPESLSFKIDGSHIAEISALSLAEFKEWLAQVRPKFSKKNALIANEILKEIETRLQFLLDMGLDYLSLSRSSRTLSGGESQRIRLATQIGSQLVNVLYILDEPSIGLHQRDNERLINSLKNLRDIGNSVLVVEHDKDMILGADHVLDIGPRAGKFGGEVLWQGHPDDLLKADTVTADYMTGKRQIAIPAERRAGNGKSIVLKGATGNNLKNVTLEIPLGKLVVVTGISGSGKSSLINGTLYPILNRHFYRSVQEPLPYKKIEGIEHIDKIVDVDQTPIGRTPRSNPATYTGMFTDIRNLFSELPESKIRGYKPGRFSFNVKGGRCETCQGGGLKVIEMNFLPDVYVHCETCNGKRFNRETLEVRYKGKSISDVLEMTIDEAVDFFAPIPKIFSRVKTLQDVGLGYITLGQQSTTVSGGEAQRIKLATELAKRQTGNTLYILDEPTTGLHFEDVKVLMDAINRLVDLGNSFIIIEHNMDVIKLADHMIDIGPEGGKHGGKIVAKGTPDEVSRNSKSLTGKFLRKELN
;
A
#
# COMPACT_ATOMS: atom_id res chain seq x y z
N MET A 1 -13.72 -49.67 -2.31
CA MET A 1 -14.44 -49.05 -1.17
C MET A 1 -14.64 -47.62 -1.58
N SER A 2 -15.88 -47.16 -1.82
CA SER A 2 -16.11 -45.71 -2.05
C SER A 2 -15.75 -44.99 -0.76
N GLU A 3 -14.76 -44.12 -0.82
CA GLU A 3 -14.46 -43.23 0.31
C GLU A 3 -15.74 -42.45 0.65
N LYS A 4 -16.16 -42.54 1.90
CA LYS A 4 -17.34 -41.84 2.40
C LYS A 4 -17.01 -40.35 2.33
N LYS A 5 -17.59 -39.61 1.39
CA LYS A 5 -17.37 -38.15 1.32
C LYS A 5 -17.74 -37.54 2.65
N GLU A 6 -16.81 -36.78 3.24
CA GLU A 6 -17.07 -35.96 4.43
C GLU A 6 -17.65 -34.62 4.00
N TYR A 7 -18.56 -34.06 4.78
CA TYR A 7 -19.23 -32.80 4.47
C TYR A 7 -19.11 -31.82 5.62
N ILE A 8 -19.09 -30.54 5.30
CA ILE A 8 -19.45 -29.46 6.22
C ILE A 8 -20.97 -29.31 6.07
N GLU A 9 -21.70 -29.59 7.15
CA GLU A 9 -23.16 -29.53 7.18
C GLU A 9 -23.62 -28.32 7.98
N ILE A 10 -24.40 -27.48 7.34
CA ILE A 10 -24.94 -26.23 7.89
C ILE A 10 -26.45 -26.38 7.95
N TYR A 11 -27.04 -26.11 9.09
CA TYR A 11 -28.48 -26.25 9.35
C TYR A 11 -29.04 -24.91 9.83
N GLY A 12 -30.10 -24.44 9.16
CA GLY A 12 -30.83 -23.26 9.58
C GLY A 12 -30.04 -21.96 9.55
N ALA A 13 -29.28 -21.68 8.48
CA ALA A 13 -28.55 -20.42 8.37
C ALA A 13 -29.50 -19.26 8.01
N ARG A 14 -29.51 -18.21 8.88
CA ARG A 14 -30.40 -17.04 8.78
C ARG A 14 -29.68 -15.71 8.83
N GLU A 15 -28.34 -15.72 8.70
CA GLU A 15 -27.57 -14.50 8.77
C GLU A 15 -27.92 -13.53 7.63
N HIS A 16 -28.17 -12.27 7.98
CA HIS A 16 -28.58 -11.20 7.05
C HIS A 16 -29.83 -11.54 6.21
N ASN A 17 -29.64 -11.89 4.94
CA ASN A 17 -30.75 -12.20 4.01
C ASN A 17 -30.93 -13.70 3.76
N LEU A 18 -30.17 -14.56 4.41
CA LEU A 18 -30.33 -16.01 4.29
C LEU A 18 -31.68 -16.46 4.85
N LYS A 19 -32.37 -17.35 4.15
CA LYS A 19 -33.75 -17.77 4.44
C LYS A 19 -33.80 -19.17 5.05
N ASP A 20 -33.21 -19.31 6.24
CA ASP A 20 -33.25 -20.58 6.99
C ASP A 20 -32.77 -21.76 6.12
N ILE A 21 -31.60 -21.60 5.53
CA ILE A 21 -31.07 -22.54 4.55
C ILE A 21 -30.25 -23.66 5.17
N ASP A 22 -30.46 -24.90 4.65
CA ASP A 22 -29.60 -26.03 4.92
C ASP A 22 -28.65 -26.26 3.75
N VAL A 23 -27.35 -26.41 4.03
CA VAL A 23 -26.31 -26.56 3.01
C VAL A 23 -25.34 -27.68 3.38
N ARG A 24 -24.95 -28.48 2.40
CA ARG A 24 -23.91 -29.51 2.55
C ARG A 24 -22.76 -29.23 1.60
N ILE A 25 -21.60 -28.87 2.14
CA ILE A 25 -20.39 -28.53 1.39
C ILE A 25 -19.41 -29.70 1.50
N PRO A 26 -18.99 -30.33 0.38
CA PRO A 26 -18.02 -31.43 0.45
C PRO A 26 -16.65 -30.92 0.94
N ARG A 27 -15.98 -31.70 1.77
CA ARG A 27 -14.61 -31.45 2.24
C ARG A 27 -13.59 -31.94 1.23
N ASN A 28 -12.40 -31.33 1.28
CA ASN A 28 -11.29 -31.66 0.39
C ASN A 28 -11.62 -31.47 -1.10
N GLU A 29 -12.53 -30.55 -1.40
CA GLU A 29 -12.92 -30.17 -2.75
C GLU A 29 -12.76 -28.65 -2.93
N LEU A 30 -12.66 -28.22 -4.21
CA LEU A 30 -12.76 -26.82 -4.61
C LEU A 30 -14.23 -26.50 -4.83
N VAL A 31 -14.82 -25.74 -3.93
CA VAL A 31 -16.23 -25.38 -3.96
C VAL A 31 -16.38 -23.91 -4.33
N VAL A 32 -17.21 -23.61 -5.32
CA VAL A 32 -17.52 -22.23 -5.73
C VAL A 32 -18.93 -21.86 -5.31
N ILE A 33 -19.09 -20.75 -4.59
CA ILE A 33 -20.37 -20.13 -4.29
C ILE A 33 -20.59 -19.01 -5.31
N THR A 34 -21.63 -19.10 -6.10
CA THR A 34 -22.01 -18.11 -7.12
C THR A 34 -23.44 -17.61 -6.95
N GLY A 35 -23.88 -16.69 -7.79
CA GLY A 35 -25.20 -16.07 -7.76
C GLY A 35 -25.16 -14.55 -7.87
N LEU A 36 -26.28 -13.86 -7.96
CA LEU A 36 -26.39 -12.43 -8.13
C LEU A 36 -25.69 -11.65 -7.00
N SER A 37 -25.23 -10.41 -7.27
CA SER A 37 -24.69 -9.53 -6.23
C SER A 37 -25.77 -9.27 -5.18
N GLY A 38 -25.40 -9.38 -3.88
CA GLY A 38 -26.36 -9.25 -2.78
C GLY A 38 -27.33 -10.44 -2.59
N SER A 39 -27.09 -11.59 -3.22
CA SER A 39 -27.92 -12.79 -3.04
C SER A 39 -27.71 -13.53 -1.72
N GLY A 40 -26.62 -13.24 -0.96
CA GLY A 40 -26.33 -13.88 0.33
C GLY A 40 -25.05 -14.75 0.32
N LYS A 41 -24.27 -14.74 -0.77
CA LYS A 41 -23.02 -15.52 -0.89
C LYS A 41 -22.04 -15.23 0.23
N SER A 42 -21.71 -13.95 0.44
CA SER A 42 -20.78 -13.50 1.49
C SER A 42 -21.36 -13.74 2.89
N SER A 43 -22.69 -13.60 3.05
CA SER A 43 -23.38 -13.91 4.31
C SER A 43 -23.21 -15.38 4.69
N LEU A 44 -23.25 -16.30 3.72
CA LEU A 44 -22.99 -17.72 3.98
C LEU A 44 -21.50 -17.99 4.24
N ALA A 45 -20.62 -17.50 3.34
CA ALA A 45 -19.20 -17.85 3.39
C ALA A 45 -18.48 -17.18 4.56
N PHE A 46 -18.68 -15.87 4.77
CA PHE A 46 -17.93 -15.07 5.76
C PHE A 46 -18.72 -14.87 7.05
N ASP A 47 -19.97 -14.39 6.97
CA ASP A 47 -20.71 -14.03 8.16
C ASP A 47 -21.28 -15.27 8.90
N THR A 48 -21.38 -16.43 8.23
CA THR A 48 -21.83 -17.69 8.82
C THR A 48 -20.66 -18.66 9.05
N ILE A 49 -20.04 -19.18 7.97
CA ILE A 49 -19.04 -20.26 8.09
C ILE A 49 -17.74 -19.78 8.72
N PHE A 50 -17.18 -18.68 8.20
CA PHE A 50 -15.93 -18.12 8.76
C PHE A 50 -16.12 -17.61 10.18
N ALA A 51 -17.20 -16.87 10.44
CA ALA A 51 -17.50 -16.32 11.76
C ALA A 51 -17.61 -17.42 12.82
N GLU A 52 -18.32 -18.52 12.53
CA GLU A 52 -18.42 -19.66 13.45
C GLU A 52 -17.08 -20.38 13.63
N GLY A 53 -16.31 -20.55 12.55
CA GLY A 53 -14.97 -21.15 12.63
C GLY A 53 -14.01 -20.33 13.48
N GLN A 54 -14.02 -19.01 13.32
CA GLN A 54 -13.24 -18.08 14.13
C GLN A 54 -13.69 -18.09 15.58
N ARG A 55 -14.99 -18.09 15.84
CA ARG A 55 -15.57 -18.19 17.18
C ARG A 55 -15.09 -19.46 17.90
N ARG A 56 -15.18 -20.63 17.28
CA ARG A 56 -14.70 -21.91 17.81
C ARG A 56 -13.20 -21.89 18.09
N TYR A 57 -12.41 -21.27 17.21
CA TYR A 57 -10.97 -21.14 17.42
C TYR A 57 -10.65 -20.28 18.64
N ILE A 58 -11.32 -19.14 18.82
CA ILE A 58 -11.14 -18.26 19.99
C ILE A 58 -11.60 -18.93 21.27
N GLU A 59 -12.61 -19.80 21.24
CA GLU A 59 -13.05 -20.57 22.41
C GLU A 59 -11.97 -21.54 22.93
N THR A 60 -11.01 -21.94 22.13
CA THR A 60 -9.87 -22.76 22.56
C THR A 60 -8.86 -22.00 23.41
N PHE A 61 -8.89 -20.66 23.40
CA PHE A 61 -7.97 -19.83 24.15
C PHE A 61 -8.31 -19.81 25.66
N SER A 62 -7.30 -19.44 26.47
CA SER A 62 -7.51 -19.27 27.92
C SER A 62 -8.57 -18.19 28.22
N ALA A 63 -9.25 -18.29 29.37
CA ALA A 63 -10.25 -17.29 29.78
C ALA A 63 -9.67 -15.87 29.82
N TYR A 64 -8.40 -15.72 30.18
CA TYR A 64 -7.68 -14.44 30.16
C TYR A 64 -7.54 -13.90 28.76
N ALA A 65 -7.07 -14.69 27.80
CA ALA A 65 -6.95 -14.26 26.39
C ALA A 65 -8.31 -13.90 25.78
N ARG A 66 -9.37 -14.67 26.08
CA ARG A 66 -10.74 -14.37 25.63
C ARG A 66 -11.28 -13.03 26.14
N GLN A 67 -10.90 -12.62 27.35
CA GLN A 67 -11.31 -11.34 27.93
C GLN A 67 -10.73 -10.13 27.15
N PHE A 68 -9.54 -10.28 26.55
CA PHE A 68 -8.93 -9.26 25.72
C PHE A 68 -9.42 -9.30 24.27
N LEU A 69 -9.80 -10.49 23.77
CA LEU A 69 -10.24 -10.67 22.39
C LEU A 69 -11.72 -10.32 22.17
N GLY A 70 -12.48 -10.12 23.27
CA GLY A 70 -13.92 -9.93 23.22
C GLY A 70 -14.68 -11.23 22.89
N GLY A 71 -15.94 -11.33 23.28
CA GLY A 71 -16.84 -12.41 22.84
C GLY A 71 -17.31 -12.15 21.41
N LEU A 72 -16.97 -12.99 20.46
CA LEU A 72 -17.60 -12.98 19.14
C LEU A 72 -19.05 -13.43 19.29
N GLU A 73 -19.98 -12.68 18.70
CA GLU A 73 -21.38 -13.09 18.60
C GLU A 73 -21.46 -14.37 17.75
N ARG A 74 -22.32 -15.30 18.18
CA ARG A 74 -22.60 -16.49 17.39
C ARG A 74 -23.44 -16.10 16.20
N PRO A 75 -23.06 -16.52 14.96
CA PRO A 75 -23.90 -16.27 13.80
C PRO A 75 -25.28 -16.92 13.97
N ASP A 76 -26.29 -16.35 13.31
CA ASP A 76 -27.66 -16.88 13.35
C ASP A 76 -27.76 -18.15 12.48
N VAL A 77 -27.39 -19.26 13.10
CA VAL A 77 -27.38 -20.61 12.55
C VAL A 77 -27.70 -21.63 13.63
N ASP A 78 -28.51 -22.63 13.28
CA ASP A 78 -28.87 -23.65 14.26
C ASP A 78 -27.64 -24.52 14.61
N LYS A 79 -26.94 -25.04 13.57
CA LYS A 79 -25.81 -25.94 13.77
C LYS A 79 -24.87 -25.94 12.56
N ILE A 80 -23.56 -26.05 12.81
CA ILE A 80 -22.55 -26.36 11.79
C ILE A 80 -21.73 -27.57 12.25
N GLU A 81 -21.67 -28.63 11.45
CA GLU A 81 -20.89 -29.84 11.68
C GLU A 81 -19.76 -29.96 10.64
N GLY A 82 -18.71 -30.74 10.95
CA GLY A 82 -17.62 -31.04 10.03
C GLY A 82 -16.68 -29.87 9.74
N LEU A 83 -16.75 -28.73 10.48
CA LEU A 83 -15.96 -27.56 10.24
C LEU A 83 -14.51 -27.77 10.68
N SER A 84 -13.57 -27.63 9.74
CA SER A 84 -12.10 -27.54 9.99
C SER A 84 -11.70 -26.15 10.50
N PRO A 85 -10.46 -25.94 10.98
CA PRO A 85 -9.92 -24.59 11.17
C PRO A 85 -10.05 -23.75 9.89
N VAL A 86 -10.49 -22.49 10.04
CA VAL A 86 -10.86 -21.65 8.88
C VAL A 86 -9.86 -20.50 8.73
N ILE A 87 -9.44 -20.27 7.48
CA ILE A 87 -8.61 -19.12 7.09
C ILE A 87 -9.35 -18.35 5.98
N ALA A 88 -9.66 -17.08 6.24
CA ALA A 88 -10.27 -16.20 5.24
C ALA A 88 -9.23 -15.31 4.56
N ILE A 89 -9.37 -15.15 3.25
CA ILE A 89 -8.54 -14.27 2.42
C ILE A 89 -9.45 -13.27 1.71
N GLU A 90 -9.71 -12.17 2.41
CA GLU A 90 -10.57 -11.08 1.93
C GLU A 90 -9.81 -10.07 1.07
N GLN A 91 -10.54 -9.35 0.22
CA GLN A 91 -10.02 -8.30 -0.65
C GLN A 91 -9.64 -7.01 0.10
N LYS A 92 -10.37 -6.67 1.17
CA LYS A 92 -10.38 -5.32 1.79
C LYS A 92 -9.15 -4.90 2.60
N THR A 93 -8.20 -5.76 2.84
CA THR A 93 -7.09 -5.45 3.77
C THR A 93 -5.84 -5.00 3.04
N THR A 94 -5.80 -3.76 2.56
CA THR A 94 -4.54 -3.12 2.18
C THR A 94 -3.77 -2.74 3.45
N ASN A 95 -2.57 -3.29 3.59
CA ASN A 95 -1.69 -2.93 4.70
C ASN A 95 -1.20 -1.49 4.52
N LYS A 96 -1.65 -0.57 5.38
CA LYS A 96 -1.28 0.86 5.33
C LYS A 96 0.10 1.15 5.93
N ASN A 97 0.79 0.15 6.50
CA ASN A 97 2.09 0.34 7.09
C ASN A 97 3.13 0.69 6.00
N PRO A 98 3.77 1.88 6.05
CA PRO A 98 4.72 2.31 5.02
C PRO A 98 6.00 1.47 4.99
N ARG A 99 6.26 0.68 6.02
CA ARG A 99 7.42 -0.23 6.10
C ARG A 99 7.16 -1.61 5.54
N SER A 100 5.90 -1.97 5.28
CA SER A 100 5.57 -3.27 4.69
C SER A 100 5.92 -3.30 3.20
N THR A 101 6.60 -4.37 2.78
CA THR A 101 6.95 -4.64 1.38
C THR A 101 6.48 -6.03 0.99
N VAL A 102 6.46 -6.35 -0.30
CA VAL A 102 6.20 -7.71 -0.79
C VAL A 102 7.10 -8.70 -0.07
N GLY A 103 8.42 -8.42 0.01
CA GLY A 103 9.38 -9.31 0.66
C GLY A 103 9.11 -9.56 2.14
N THR A 104 8.62 -8.55 2.90
CA THR A 104 8.32 -8.74 4.32
C THR A 104 6.98 -9.44 4.56
N VAL A 105 5.99 -9.23 3.68
CA VAL A 105 4.68 -9.91 3.79
C VAL A 105 4.79 -11.38 3.42
N THR A 106 5.68 -11.73 2.49
CA THR A 106 5.92 -13.10 2.03
C THR A 106 7.00 -13.84 2.83
N GLU A 107 7.60 -13.19 3.83
CA GLU A 107 8.74 -13.67 4.61
C GLU A 107 10.02 -13.92 3.77
N LEU A 108 9.97 -13.76 2.45
CA LEU A 108 11.13 -13.97 1.57
C LEU A 108 12.32 -13.07 1.94
N TYR A 109 12.03 -11.83 2.38
CA TYR A 109 13.08 -10.92 2.81
C TYR A 109 13.78 -11.39 4.10
N ASP A 110 13.09 -12.10 4.98
CA ASP A 110 13.67 -12.63 6.22
C ASP A 110 14.65 -13.77 5.93
N PHE A 111 14.28 -14.66 5.00
CA PHE A 111 15.21 -15.69 4.51
C PHE A 111 16.38 -15.09 3.72
N LEU A 112 16.14 -14.06 2.94
CA LEU A 112 17.21 -13.36 2.19
C LEU A 112 18.20 -12.67 3.15
N ARG A 113 17.72 -12.02 4.23
CA ARG A 113 18.58 -11.46 5.27
C ARG A 113 19.42 -12.53 5.97
N LEU A 114 18.82 -13.70 6.23
CA LEU A 114 19.54 -14.84 6.82
C LEU A 114 20.61 -15.36 5.86
N LEU A 115 20.30 -15.47 4.57
CA LEU A 115 21.27 -15.88 3.53
C LEU A 115 22.46 -14.92 3.51
N PHE A 116 22.19 -13.60 3.45
CA PHE A 116 23.26 -12.59 3.45
C PHE A 116 24.09 -12.64 4.72
N ALA A 117 23.48 -12.80 5.90
CA ALA A 117 24.22 -12.91 7.16
C ALA A 117 25.16 -14.13 7.24
N ARG A 118 24.90 -15.18 6.44
CA ARG A 118 25.63 -16.43 6.52
C ARG A 118 26.67 -16.64 5.43
N VAL A 119 26.43 -16.13 4.22
CA VAL A 119 27.26 -16.48 3.05
C VAL A 119 27.73 -15.26 2.24
N SER A 120 27.39 -14.03 2.61
CA SER A 120 27.88 -12.84 1.90
C SER A 120 29.34 -12.55 2.17
N ASP A 121 30.00 -11.98 1.19
CA ASP A 121 31.34 -11.39 1.32
C ASP A 121 31.22 -9.90 1.66
N ALA A 122 32.07 -9.42 2.54
CA ALA A 122 32.12 -8.01 2.92
C ALA A 122 33.16 -7.25 2.06
N TYR A 123 32.83 -6.00 1.73
CA TYR A 123 33.67 -5.13 0.93
C TYR A 123 33.88 -3.78 1.64
N SER A 124 35.06 -3.20 1.51
CA SER A 124 35.39 -1.88 2.06
C SER A 124 34.55 -0.79 1.38
N LEU A 125 33.99 0.14 2.17
CA LEU A 125 33.28 1.30 1.66
C LEU A 125 34.21 2.33 0.98
N THR A 126 35.48 2.31 1.36
CA THR A 126 36.48 3.26 0.88
C THR A 126 37.30 2.74 -0.29
N SER A 127 37.85 1.52 -0.17
CA SER A 127 38.73 0.90 -1.19
C SER A 127 37.98 0.00 -2.17
N GLY A 128 36.76 -0.45 -1.82
CA GLY A 128 36.01 -1.43 -2.61
C GLY A 128 36.57 -2.84 -2.59
N ARG A 129 37.65 -3.12 -1.83
CA ARG A 129 38.27 -4.41 -1.71
C ARG A 129 37.50 -5.34 -0.78
N LYS A 130 37.63 -6.62 -0.96
CA LYS A 130 37.05 -7.64 -0.08
C LYS A 130 37.73 -7.60 1.28
N LEU A 131 36.93 -7.54 2.35
CA LEU A 131 37.41 -7.57 3.72
C LEU A 131 37.74 -9.00 4.15
N VAL A 132 38.73 -9.14 4.96
CA VAL A 132 39.19 -10.44 5.46
C VAL A 132 39.09 -10.47 6.99
N SER A 133 38.72 -11.60 7.55
CA SER A 133 38.82 -11.86 8.99
C SER A 133 39.75 -13.02 9.23
N TYR A 134 40.55 -12.94 10.28
CA TYR A 134 41.50 -13.96 10.65
C TYR A 134 41.09 -14.66 11.95
N THR A 135 41.29 -15.97 12.05
CA THR A 135 41.22 -16.66 13.34
C THR A 135 42.50 -16.38 14.16
N GLU A 136 42.49 -16.65 15.48
CA GLU A 136 43.67 -16.50 16.34
C GLU A 136 44.85 -17.32 15.81
N GLU A 137 44.58 -18.57 15.37
CA GLU A 137 45.58 -19.46 14.80
C GLU A 137 46.17 -18.88 13.50
N GLN A 138 45.33 -18.39 12.60
CA GLN A 138 45.77 -17.77 11.34
C GLN A 138 46.61 -16.51 11.58
N ILE A 139 46.25 -15.68 12.57
CA ILE A 139 47.05 -14.52 12.96
C ILE A 139 48.41 -14.95 13.47
N LEU A 140 48.47 -15.96 14.36
CA LEU A 140 49.73 -16.46 14.88
C LEU A 140 50.61 -17.10 13.79
N GLU A 141 50.00 -17.85 12.90
CA GLU A 141 50.73 -18.49 11.78
C GLU A 141 51.29 -17.42 10.84
N SER A 142 50.48 -16.43 10.46
CA SER A 142 50.93 -15.30 9.62
C SER A 142 52.05 -14.50 10.28
N ILE A 143 51.99 -14.28 11.60
CA ILE A 143 53.05 -13.60 12.33
C ILE A 143 54.35 -14.44 12.33
N LYS A 144 54.23 -15.75 12.57
CA LYS A 144 55.39 -16.63 12.56
C LYS A 144 56.05 -16.69 11.17
N GLU A 145 55.29 -16.77 10.10
CA GLU A 145 55.78 -16.82 8.72
C GLU A 145 56.43 -15.53 8.26
N ASN A 146 55.78 -14.37 8.51
CA ASN A 146 56.19 -13.08 7.96
C ASN A 146 57.30 -12.36 8.77
N TYR A 147 57.48 -12.72 10.06
CA TYR A 147 58.36 -11.99 10.97
C TYR A 147 59.41 -12.87 11.66
N GLN A 148 59.77 -14.03 11.10
CA GLN A 148 60.74 -14.93 11.68
C GLN A 148 62.11 -14.26 11.85
N GLY A 149 62.64 -14.26 13.08
CA GLY A 149 63.90 -13.62 13.44
C GLY A 149 63.83 -12.11 13.66
N GLU A 150 62.65 -11.49 13.45
CA GLU A 150 62.48 -10.07 13.55
C GLU A 150 61.96 -9.65 14.93
N LYS A 151 62.31 -8.40 15.33
CA LYS A 151 61.80 -7.76 16.54
C LYS A 151 60.51 -7.01 16.21
N ILE A 152 59.42 -7.44 16.81
CA ILE A 152 58.10 -6.86 16.56
C ILE A 152 57.41 -6.36 17.84
N LEU A 153 56.58 -5.35 17.69
CA LEU A 153 55.67 -4.84 18.70
C LEU A 153 54.26 -5.36 18.41
N LEU A 154 53.63 -6.01 19.39
CA LEU A 154 52.21 -6.33 19.39
C LEU A 154 51.43 -5.20 20.04
N MET A 155 50.52 -4.60 19.36
CA MET A 155 49.78 -3.43 19.80
C MET A 155 48.27 -3.66 19.74
N ALA A 156 47.54 -3.02 20.64
CA ALA A 156 46.12 -2.94 20.67
C ALA A 156 45.65 -1.53 20.29
N PRO A 157 44.92 -1.32 19.20
CA PRO A 157 44.32 -0.03 18.84
C PRO A 157 43.15 0.29 19.77
N VAL A 158 43.28 1.37 20.57
CA VAL A 158 42.29 1.75 21.58
C VAL A 158 41.50 3.01 21.15
N VAL A 159 42.16 3.91 20.40
CA VAL A 159 41.52 5.14 19.89
C VAL A 159 41.86 5.27 18.41
N ARG A 160 40.85 5.53 17.58
CA ARG A 160 40.94 5.80 16.14
C ARG A 160 40.23 7.08 15.78
N SER A 161 40.97 8.05 15.24
CA SER A 161 40.53 9.33 14.69
C SER A 161 39.49 10.07 15.57
N ARG A 162 39.71 10.10 16.89
CA ARG A 162 38.82 10.75 17.85
C ARG A 162 39.51 11.90 18.58
N LYS A 163 38.77 12.98 18.81
CA LYS A 163 39.25 14.13 19.60
C LYS A 163 39.22 13.82 21.11
N GLY A 164 40.19 14.28 21.83
CA GLY A 164 40.23 14.09 23.28
C GLY A 164 41.62 14.27 23.85
N HIS A 165 41.75 14.53 25.15
CA HIS A 165 43.05 14.65 25.84
C HIS A 165 43.61 13.33 26.38
N TYR A 166 42.80 12.30 26.49
CA TYR A 166 43.12 10.91 26.84
C TYR A 166 43.94 10.66 28.09
N HIS A 167 44.11 11.65 28.98
CA HIS A 167 44.90 11.53 30.19
C HIS A 167 44.42 10.37 31.10
N GLU A 168 43.14 10.22 31.33
CA GLU A 168 42.59 9.11 32.15
C GLU A 168 42.90 7.75 31.56
N LEU A 169 42.84 7.61 30.23
CA LEU A 169 43.21 6.37 29.52
C LEU A 169 44.65 6.02 29.80
N PHE A 170 45.57 6.99 29.64
CA PHE A 170 47.01 6.72 29.86
C PHE A 170 47.29 6.33 31.30
N VAL A 171 46.72 7.04 32.28
CA VAL A 171 46.88 6.68 33.71
C VAL A 171 46.33 5.25 34.00
N GLN A 172 45.19 4.92 33.40
CA GLN A 172 44.62 3.58 33.55
C GLN A 172 45.49 2.50 32.95
N MET A 173 46.06 2.72 31.74
CA MET A 173 46.95 1.77 31.09
C MET A 173 48.31 1.62 31.85
N ALA A 174 48.89 2.71 32.31
CA ALA A 174 50.11 2.66 33.15
C ALA A 174 49.87 1.88 34.45
N ARG A 175 48.72 2.04 35.11
CA ARG A 175 48.33 1.24 36.30
C ARG A 175 48.15 -0.25 36.00
N LYS A 176 47.75 -0.61 34.81
CA LYS A 176 47.66 -2.03 34.35
C LYS A 176 49.00 -2.61 33.97
N GLY A 177 50.09 -1.82 34.03
CA GLY A 177 51.47 -2.26 33.78
C GLY A 177 51.94 -2.13 32.33
N TYR A 178 51.19 -1.41 31.47
CA TYR A 178 51.68 -1.10 30.12
C TYR A 178 52.60 0.13 30.17
N SER A 179 53.74 0.01 29.52
CA SER A 179 54.77 1.03 29.58
C SER A 179 54.81 1.98 28.38
N GLN A 180 54.25 1.55 27.25
CA GLN A 180 54.34 2.31 26.00
C GLN A 180 53.04 2.34 25.20
N ALA A 181 52.86 3.43 24.48
CA ALA A 181 51.84 3.56 23.46
C ALA A 181 52.43 4.20 22.20
N ARG A 182 51.89 3.87 21.06
CA ARG A 182 52.08 4.58 19.80
C ARG A 182 50.98 5.58 19.66
N ILE A 183 51.33 6.89 19.63
CA ILE A 183 50.38 8.00 19.57
C ILE A 183 50.65 8.77 18.26
N ASP A 184 49.69 8.93 17.42
CA ASP A 184 49.78 9.64 16.13
C ASP A 184 51.03 9.23 15.32
N GLY A 185 51.32 7.92 15.34
CA GLY A 185 52.45 7.37 14.61
C GLY A 185 53.79 7.35 15.38
N VAL A 186 53.91 7.95 16.55
CA VAL A 186 55.13 8.04 17.35
C VAL A 186 55.02 7.16 18.58
N LEU A 187 56.03 6.30 18.81
CA LEU A 187 56.15 5.47 20.01
C LEU A 187 56.60 6.32 21.20
N GLN A 188 55.84 6.32 22.28
CA GLN A 188 56.07 7.12 23.48
C GLN A 188 55.87 6.29 24.74
N ASP A 189 56.57 6.65 25.81
CA ASP A 189 56.37 6.03 27.12
C ASP A 189 55.12 6.60 27.78
N LEU A 190 54.35 5.72 28.47
CA LEU A 190 53.14 6.12 29.19
C LEU A 190 53.53 6.75 30.54
N GLU A 191 53.61 8.12 30.57
CA GLU A 191 53.85 8.88 31.78
C GLU A 191 52.51 9.30 32.43
N TYR A 192 52.48 9.45 33.76
CA TYR A 192 51.27 9.75 34.50
C TYR A 192 50.70 11.16 34.22
N ASP A 193 51.46 12.06 33.63
CA ASP A 193 51.07 13.41 33.27
C ASP A 193 50.81 13.62 31.79
N LEU A 194 50.94 12.56 30.98
CA LEU A 194 50.73 12.60 29.53
C LEU A 194 49.32 13.09 29.19
N LYS A 195 49.22 14.13 28.36
CA LYS A 195 47.98 14.70 27.86
C LYS A 195 48.13 15.08 26.40
N LEU A 196 47.12 14.79 25.61
CA LEU A 196 47.04 15.15 24.18
C LEU A 196 46.20 16.42 23.97
N ASP A 197 46.35 17.03 22.79
CA ASP A 197 45.55 18.18 22.38
C ASP A 197 44.10 17.84 22.23
N ARG A 198 43.23 18.37 23.07
CA ARG A 198 41.78 18.08 23.09
C ARG A 198 41.06 18.32 21.74
N TYR A 199 41.56 19.21 20.92
CA TYR A 199 40.91 19.67 19.71
C TYR A 199 41.38 18.93 18.45
N LYS A 200 42.47 18.17 18.52
CA LYS A 200 42.99 17.31 17.44
C LYS A 200 42.44 15.93 17.52
N THR A 201 42.37 15.29 16.38
CA THR A 201 42.08 13.83 16.28
C THR A 201 43.36 13.06 16.56
N HIS A 202 43.25 11.99 17.34
CA HIS A 202 44.35 11.16 17.73
C HIS A 202 44.07 9.68 17.39
N ASP A 203 45.16 8.96 17.06
CA ASP A 203 45.21 7.50 16.93
C ASP A 203 46.14 6.98 18.04
N ILE A 204 45.64 6.05 18.88
CA ILE A 204 46.39 5.53 20.03
C ILE A 204 46.38 4.01 19.99
N ASP A 205 47.57 3.41 19.90
CA ASP A 205 47.81 1.97 19.99
C ASP A 205 48.59 1.70 21.27
N ILE A 206 48.06 0.86 22.16
CA ILE A 206 48.77 0.44 23.37
C ILE A 206 49.69 -0.73 23.05
N VAL A 207 50.98 -0.67 23.40
CA VAL A 207 51.93 -1.78 23.23
C VAL A 207 51.65 -2.84 24.29
N ILE A 208 51.25 -4.04 23.86
CA ILE A 208 50.90 -5.17 24.73
C ILE A 208 52.13 -6.04 25.02
N ASP A 209 52.91 -6.36 23.98
CA ASP A 209 54.09 -7.22 24.12
C ASP A 209 55.12 -6.90 23.04
N ARG A 210 56.35 -7.38 23.27
CA ARG A 210 57.50 -7.32 22.32
C ARG A 210 58.03 -8.71 22.08
N TRP A 211 58.04 -9.11 20.84
CA TRP A 211 58.48 -10.45 20.45
C TRP A 211 59.70 -10.38 19.58
N ILE A 212 60.57 -11.39 19.76
CA ILE A 212 61.56 -11.79 18.79
C ILE A 212 61.14 -13.19 18.35
N ILE A 213 60.59 -13.31 17.14
CA ILE A 213 60.01 -14.54 16.65
C ILE A 213 61.11 -15.61 16.46
N GLY A 214 60.96 -16.74 17.15
CA GLY A 214 61.95 -17.82 17.15
C GLY A 214 62.92 -17.80 18.34
N GLU A 215 63.04 -16.74 19.13
CA GLU A 215 63.88 -16.66 20.31
C GLU A 215 63.12 -16.60 21.63
N ASN A 216 62.39 -15.48 21.90
CA ASN A 216 61.70 -15.26 23.17
C ASN A 216 60.19 -15.43 23.10
N ALA A 217 59.65 -15.67 21.93
CA ALA A 217 58.26 -15.86 21.66
C ALA A 217 57.85 -17.34 21.74
N THR A 218 57.64 -17.85 22.98
CA THR A 218 57.05 -19.20 23.16
C THR A 218 55.59 -19.17 22.81
N GLU A 219 55.06 -20.30 22.27
CA GLU A 219 53.71 -20.38 21.73
C GLU A 219 52.63 -19.95 22.76
N GLY A 220 52.71 -20.43 24.00
CA GLY A 220 51.77 -20.07 25.05
C GLY A 220 51.85 -18.60 25.49
N ARG A 221 53.02 -17.92 25.34
CA ARG A 221 53.14 -16.48 25.57
C ARG A 221 52.48 -15.68 24.45
N MET A 222 52.76 -16.10 23.21
CA MET A 222 52.16 -15.47 22.01
C MET A 222 50.64 -15.51 22.03
N GLU A 223 50.07 -16.69 22.32
CA GLU A 223 48.60 -16.84 22.45
C GLU A 223 48.01 -15.93 23.54
N LYS A 224 48.62 -15.90 24.71
CA LYS A 224 48.12 -15.07 25.82
C LYS A 224 48.22 -13.58 25.52
N SER A 225 49.34 -13.12 24.97
CA SER A 225 49.52 -11.72 24.59
C SER A 225 48.59 -11.33 23.43
N LEU A 226 48.44 -12.24 22.45
CA LEU A 226 47.49 -12.04 21.34
C LEU A 226 46.04 -11.88 21.84
N ARG A 227 45.55 -12.74 22.72
CA ARG A 227 44.23 -12.62 23.32
C ARG A 227 44.03 -11.30 24.07
N THR A 228 45.05 -10.91 24.87
CA THR A 228 45.03 -9.66 25.58
C THR A 228 44.96 -8.45 24.62
N ALA A 229 45.70 -8.51 23.50
CA ALA A 229 45.69 -7.47 22.49
C ALA A 229 44.33 -7.42 21.75
N LEU A 230 43.75 -8.58 21.39
CA LEU A 230 42.45 -8.70 20.76
C LEU A 230 41.31 -8.19 21.67
N ASP A 231 41.35 -8.54 22.95
CA ASP A 231 40.35 -8.08 23.93
C ASP A 231 40.40 -6.57 24.13
N MET A 232 41.64 -5.99 24.22
CA MET A 232 41.82 -4.56 24.40
C MET A 232 41.52 -3.74 23.14
N GLY A 233 41.85 -4.26 21.97
CA GLY A 233 41.66 -3.64 20.66
C GLY A 233 40.31 -4.01 20.01
N GLU A 234 39.36 -4.53 20.81
CA GLU A 234 38.02 -4.94 20.29
C GLU A 234 38.05 -5.84 19.07
N GLY A 235 38.96 -6.83 19.08
CA GLY A 235 39.15 -7.81 18.02
C GLY A 235 40.15 -7.39 16.95
N VAL A 236 40.81 -6.26 17.08
CA VAL A 236 41.87 -5.76 16.16
C VAL A 236 43.21 -5.70 16.88
N ILE A 237 44.29 -6.06 16.17
CA ILE A 237 45.68 -5.90 16.63
C ILE A 237 46.52 -5.25 15.55
N GLY A 238 47.57 -4.57 15.95
CA GLY A 238 48.64 -4.05 15.08
C GLY A 238 49.95 -4.71 15.36
N ILE A 239 50.67 -5.10 14.30
CA ILE A 239 52.06 -5.62 14.36
C ILE A 239 52.92 -4.58 13.66
N GLN A 240 53.97 -4.12 14.37
CA GLN A 240 54.97 -3.25 13.82
C GLN A 240 56.37 -3.83 14.01
N LYS A 241 57.19 -3.86 12.97
CA LYS A 241 58.61 -4.18 13.08
C LYS A 241 59.30 -3.02 13.77
N LEU A 242 60.18 -3.35 14.72
CA LEU A 242 60.93 -2.32 15.45
C LEU A 242 61.89 -1.57 14.52
N GLY A 243 61.68 -0.28 14.36
CA GLY A 243 62.43 0.60 13.44
C GLY A 243 61.73 0.84 12.10
N ASP A 244 60.60 0.25 11.86
CA ASP A 244 59.76 0.53 10.69
C ASP A 244 58.61 1.49 11.07
N SER A 245 58.09 2.26 10.11
CA SER A 245 56.92 3.13 10.29
C SER A 245 55.62 2.40 10.06
N ASP A 246 55.61 1.31 9.30
CA ASP A 246 54.43 0.64 8.82
C ASP A 246 53.88 -0.35 9.84
N ILE A 247 52.58 -0.37 10.00
CA ILE A 247 51.83 -1.32 10.83
C ILE A 247 51.03 -2.25 9.94
N GLN A 248 51.16 -3.53 10.17
CA GLN A 248 50.22 -4.50 9.62
C GLN A 248 49.13 -4.79 10.66
N TYR A 249 47.91 -4.58 10.28
CA TYR A 249 46.75 -4.86 11.13
C TYR A 249 46.19 -6.25 10.84
N PHE A 250 45.79 -6.94 11.92
CA PHE A 250 45.00 -8.18 11.84
C PHE A 250 43.71 -8.01 12.65
N SER A 251 42.65 -8.61 12.21
CA SER A 251 41.40 -8.50 12.90
C SER A 251 40.58 -9.79 12.88
N LYS A 252 39.95 -10.09 14.00
CA LYS A 252 38.87 -11.09 14.05
C LYS A 252 37.60 -10.58 13.37
N ASN A 253 37.45 -9.24 13.28
CA ASN A 253 36.38 -8.61 12.52
C ASN A 253 36.77 -8.49 11.05
N LEU A 254 35.81 -8.27 10.19
CA LEU A 254 36.04 -7.99 8.78
C LEU A 254 36.80 -6.67 8.63
N MET A 255 37.99 -6.67 8.12
CA MET A 255 38.85 -5.49 8.03
C MET A 255 39.50 -5.35 6.66
N ASP A 256 39.71 -4.12 6.26
CA ASP A 256 40.47 -3.71 5.09
C ASP A 256 41.95 -3.49 5.52
N ASP A 257 42.81 -4.31 5.00
CA ASP A 257 44.26 -4.30 5.39
C ASP A 257 44.95 -2.95 5.06
N ASP A 258 44.44 -2.22 4.03
CA ASP A 258 45.03 -0.94 3.60
C ASP A 258 44.49 0.27 4.41
N SER A 259 43.19 0.29 4.65
CA SER A 259 42.56 1.46 5.31
C SER A 259 42.36 1.29 6.81
N GLY A 260 42.50 0.08 7.33
CA GLY A 260 42.18 -0.26 8.73
C GLY A 260 40.69 -0.18 9.06
N GLN A 261 39.82 0.02 8.07
CA GLN A 261 38.38 0.07 8.28
C GLN A 261 37.88 -1.33 8.66
N SER A 262 37.21 -1.44 9.80
CA SER A 262 36.69 -2.68 10.33
C SER A 262 35.16 -2.66 10.31
N LEU A 263 34.53 -3.77 9.90
CA LEU A 263 33.11 -4.01 9.96
C LEU A 263 32.81 -5.20 10.89
N ALA A 264 31.78 -5.07 11.70
CA ALA A 264 31.31 -6.20 12.51
C ALA A 264 30.79 -7.34 11.61
N LEU A 265 30.87 -8.57 12.08
CA LEU A 265 30.26 -9.71 11.40
C LEU A 265 28.76 -9.48 11.21
N PRO A 266 28.22 -9.81 10.02
CA PRO A 266 26.84 -9.48 9.73
C PRO A 266 25.87 -10.41 10.46
N GLU A 267 24.83 -9.82 11.03
CA GLU A 267 23.68 -10.50 11.59
C GLU A 267 22.45 -10.26 10.72
N PRO A 268 21.38 -11.05 10.80
CA PRO A 268 20.16 -10.76 10.03
C PRO A 268 19.60 -9.36 10.25
N ASN A 269 19.79 -8.78 11.44
CA ASN A 269 19.37 -7.40 11.75
C ASN A 269 20.20 -6.32 11.06
N THR A 270 21.43 -6.62 10.64
CA THR A 270 22.26 -5.73 9.81
C THR A 270 21.60 -5.40 8.47
N PHE A 271 20.78 -6.32 7.95
CA PHE A 271 20.08 -6.17 6.68
C PHE A 271 18.61 -5.78 6.85
N SER A 272 18.17 -5.44 8.06
CA SER A 272 16.78 -5.08 8.33
C SER A 272 16.59 -3.56 8.29
N PHE A 273 15.76 -3.09 7.37
CA PHE A 273 15.35 -1.68 7.35
C PHE A 273 14.35 -1.32 8.47
N ASN A 274 13.88 -2.31 9.23
CA ASN A 274 13.03 -2.13 10.42
C ASN A 274 13.84 -2.12 11.73
N SER A 275 15.14 -2.44 11.67
CA SER A 275 16.04 -2.43 12.81
C SER A 275 16.94 -1.19 12.78
N PRO A 276 17.20 -0.51 13.91
CA PRO A 276 18.17 0.60 13.97
C PRO A 276 19.57 0.21 13.46
N LYS A 277 19.93 -1.07 13.57
CA LYS A 277 21.24 -1.60 13.14
C LYS A 277 21.42 -1.62 11.61
N GLY A 278 20.32 -1.73 10.84
CA GLY A 278 20.39 -1.82 9.38
C GLY A 278 19.72 -0.66 8.66
N SER A 279 18.81 0.07 9.33
CA SER A 279 18.03 1.11 8.69
C SER A 279 18.83 2.38 8.39
N CYS A 280 18.55 3.02 7.26
CA CYS A 280 19.08 4.34 6.95
C CYS A 280 18.66 5.34 8.04
N PRO A 281 19.60 6.04 8.70
CA PRO A 281 19.27 6.95 9.80
C PRO A 281 18.49 8.19 9.37
N ASN A 282 18.57 8.60 8.09
CA ASN A 282 17.86 9.75 7.55
C ASN A 282 16.36 9.46 7.36
N CYS A 283 16.02 8.41 6.61
CA CYS A 283 14.62 8.05 6.35
C CYS A 283 14.07 6.98 7.33
N LYS A 284 14.86 6.57 8.31
CA LYS A 284 14.47 5.54 9.31
C LYS A 284 13.91 4.27 8.68
N GLY A 285 14.47 3.86 7.54
CA GLY A 285 14.09 2.65 6.81
C GLY A 285 12.88 2.80 5.87
N LEU A 286 12.39 4.01 5.63
CA LEU A 286 11.27 4.25 4.70
C LEU A 286 11.70 4.27 3.23
N GLY A 287 12.95 4.66 2.93
CA GLY A 287 13.47 4.82 1.57
C GLY A 287 13.08 6.14 0.91
N VAL A 288 12.10 6.82 1.47
CA VAL A 288 11.60 8.13 1.04
C VAL A 288 11.58 9.10 2.21
N ILE A 289 11.58 10.38 1.91
CA ILE A 289 11.39 11.48 2.87
C ILE A 289 10.28 12.38 2.35
N ASN A 290 9.49 12.94 3.27
CA ASN A 290 8.55 13.99 2.93
C ASN A 290 9.31 15.31 2.88
N LYS A 291 9.26 15.98 1.74
CA LYS A 291 9.89 17.27 1.53
C LYS A 291 8.82 18.29 1.18
N ILE A 292 8.95 19.48 1.77
CA ILE A 292 8.04 20.58 1.46
C ILE A 292 8.23 20.98 0.00
N ASN A 293 7.12 21.08 -0.73
CA ASN A 293 7.09 21.54 -2.10
C ASN A 293 6.53 22.96 -2.15
N THR A 294 7.40 23.93 -2.40
CA THR A 294 7.05 25.36 -2.44
C THR A 294 6.15 25.73 -3.61
N ASP A 295 6.08 24.91 -4.66
CA ASP A 295 5.18 25.13 -5.80
C ASP A 295 3.69 25.06 -5.41
N TYR A 296 3.40 24.40 -4.27
CA TYR A 296 2.04 24.31 -3.72
C TYR A 296 1.66 25.47 -2.80
N PHE A 297 2.59 26.39 -2.52
CA PHE A 297 2.33 27.50 -1.61
C PHE A 297 1.41 28.57 -2.23
N VAL A 298 1.40 28.70 -3.57
CA VAL A 298 0.64 29.73 -4.26
C VAL A 298 -0.22 29.11 -5.38
N ASP A 299 -1.54 29.16 -5.22
CA ASP A 299 -2.48 28.70 -6.25
C ASP A 299 -2.81 29.82 -7.24
N ASN A 300 -3.10 31.03 -6.76
CA ASN A 300 -3.44 32.17 -7.60
C ASN A 300 -2.47 33.33 -7.40
N PRO A 301 -1.46 33.49 -8.27
CA PRO A 301 -0.46 34.54 -8.13
C PRO A 301 -1.00 35.98 -8.37
N LYS A 302 -2.27 36.12 -8.80
CA LYS A 302 -2.93 37.43 -8.91
C LYS A 302 -3.41 37.97 -7.56
N LEU A 303 -3.60 37.10 -6.55
CA LEU A 303 -3.92 37.50 -5.20
C LEU A 303 -2.68 38.02 -4.48
N SER A 304 -2.88 38.88 -3.48
CA SER A 304 -1.86 39.32 -2.56
C SER A 304 -1.80 38.40 -1.33
N ILE A 305 -0.70 38.45 -0.55
CA ILE A 305 -0.56 37.66 0.69
C ILE A 305 -1.71 38.01 1.67
N GLY A 306 -2.10 39.29 1.74
CA GLY A 306 -3.23 39.71 2.56
C GLY A 306 -4.59 39.19 2.07
N GLN A 307 -4.68 38.73 0.82
CA GLN A 307 -5.88 38.13 0.23
C GLN A 307 -5.82 36.60 0.18
N GLY A 308 -4.82 35.96 0.86
CA GLY A 308 -4.70 34.51 0.90
C GLY A 308 -3.86 33.90 -0.25
N ALA A 309 -2.93 34.64 -0.86
CA ALA A 309 -2.06 34.08 -1.89
C ALA A 309 -1.17 32.92 -1.39
N LEU A 310 -0.79 32.94 -0.08
CA LEU A 310 0.04 31.90 0.55
C LEU A 310 -0.85 30.91 1.30
N LEU A 311 -1.19 29.81 0.63
CA LEU A 311 -2.06 28.74 1.15
C LEU A 311 -1.63 28.15 2.50
N PRO A 312 -0.32 27.91 2.79
CA PRO A 312 0.07 27.34 4.08
C PRO A 312 -0.37 28.18 5.27
N LEU A 313 -0.51 29.51 5.09
CA LEU A 313 -0.94 30.41 6.16
C LEU A 313 -2.43 30.30 6.49
N GLU A 314 -3.25 29.74 5.60
CA GLU A 314 -4.67 29.47 5.85
C GLU A 314 -4.85 28.25 6.75
N ASP A 315 -3.99 27.23 6.62
CA ASP A 315 -4.02 26.00 7.41
C ASP A 315 -3.42 26.16 8.81
N ILE A 316 -2.70 27.25 9.08
CA ILE A 316 -2.06 27.54 10.38
C ILE A 316 -2.95 28.45 11.22
N LYS A 317 -3.47 27.94 12.35
CA LYS A 317 -4.37 28.71 13.24
C LYS A 317 -3.74 29.95 13.88
N ASN A 318 -2.44 29.95 14.12
CA ASN A 318 -1.74 31.07 14.76
C ASN A 318 -0.59 31.60 13.89
N ASN A 319 -0.95 32.25 12.78
CA ASN A 319 0.00 32.74 11.76
C ASN A 319 0.44 34.20 11.94
N LYS A 320 -0.02 34.89 12.99
CA LYS A 320 0.23 36.35 13.20
C LYS A 320 1.72 36.71 13.23
N TRP A 321 2.54 35.88 13.87
CA TRP A 321 3.97 36.12 13.96
C TRP A 321 4.65 36.00 12.58
N VAL A 322 4.33 34.97 11.85
CA VAL A 322 4.85 34.74 10.48
C VAL A 322 4.44 35.85 9.54
N LEU A 323 3.17 36.26 9.56
CA LEU A 323 2.68 37.40 8.77
C LEU A 323 3.42 38.70 9.08
N ALA A 324 3.77 38.92 10.35
CA ALA A 324 4.58 40.10 10.75
C ALA A 324 6.00 40.02 10.18
N GLN A 325 6.62 38.82 10.12
CA GLN A 325 7.95 38.66 9.53
C GLN A 325 7.91 38.85 8.01
N LEU A 326 6.93 38.25 7.33
CA LEU A 326 6.73 38.43 5.89
C LEU A 326 6.48 39.92 5.53
N LYS A 327 5.68 40.60 6.34
CA LYS A 327 5.47 42.06 6.19
C LYS A 327 6.79 42.84 6.27
N ASN A 328 7.65 42.51 7.25
CA ASN A 328 8.95 43.19 7.40
C ASN A 328 9.84 42.93 6.15
N ILE A 329 9.86 41.69 5.63
CA ILE A 329 10.65 41.36 4.42
C ILE A 329 10.16 42.16 3.22
N LEU A 330 8.84 42.24 3.01
CA LEU A 330 8.24 42.99 1.90
C LEU A 330 8.53 44.48 1.99
N GLU A 331 8.40 45.07 3.20
CA GLU A 331 8.68 46.50 3.43
C GLU A 331 10.15 46.90 3.16
N ILE A 332 11.11 45.99 3.33
CA ILE A 332 12.52 46.20 2.96
C ILE A 332 12.64 46.42 1.45
N SER A 333 11.84 45.76 0.65
CA SER A 333 11.83 45.86 -0.81
C SER A 333 10.80 46.88 -1.32
N ASN A 334 10.28 47.78 -0.44
CA ASN A 334 9.21 48.77 -0.73
C ASN A 334 7.91 48.12 -1.25
N LEU A 335 7.63 46.87 -0.83
CA LEU A 335 6.43 46.12 -1.14
C LEU A 335 5.54 46.05 0.11
N SER A 336 4.30 45.60 -0.08
CA SER A 336 3.33 45.42 1.01
C SER A 336 2.59 44.12 0.93
N LEU A 337 1.88 43.72 2.00
CA LEU A 337 1.01 42.51 2.00
C LEU A 337 -0.16 42.58 1.00
N THR A 338 -0.44 43.78 0.42
CA THR A 338 -1.45 43.99 -0.62
C THR A 338 -0.89 43.90 -2.05
N THR A 339 0.43 43.75 -2.20
CA THR A 339 1.07 43.55 -3.51
C THR A 339 0.68 42.18 -4.06
N PRO A 340 0.19 42.07 -5.31
CA PRO A 340 -0.08 40.78 -5.95
C PRO A 340 1.18 39.91 -5.97
N PHE A 341 1.02 38.62 -5.69
CA PHE A 341 2.17 37.71 -5.54
C PHE A 341 3.04 37.64 -6.79
N LYS A 342 2.44 37.70 -7.98
CA LYS A 342 3.13 37.75 -9.28
C LYS A 342 4.06 38.94 -9.47
N ASP A 343 3.82 40.04 -8.76
CA ASP A 343 4.57 41.29 -8.85
C ASP A 343 5.69 41.36 -7.78
N ILE A 344 5.84 40.31 -6.94
CA ILE A 344 6.92 40.18 -5.97
C ILE A 344 8.16 39.61 -6.68
N PRO A 345 9.33 40.27 -6.60
CA PRO A 345 10.57 39.75 -7.20
C PRO A 345 10.95 38.37 -6.64
N ALA A 346 11.53 37.49 -7.47
CA ALA A 346 11.88 36.11 -7.09
C ALA A 346 12.83 36.08 -5.88
N GLU A 347 13.81 37.01 -5.80
CA GLU A 347 14.71 37.10 -4.64
C GLU A 347 13.98 37.37 -3.31
N VAL A 348 12.89 38.14 -3.36
CA VAL A 348 12.07 38.42 -2.16
C VAL A 348 11.24 37.21 -1.78
N VAL A 349 10.75 36.46 -2.78
CA VAL A 349 10.04 35.17 -2.58
C VAL A 349 11.00 34.17 -1.94
N ASP A 350 12.25 34.07 -2.39
CA ASP A 350 13.27 33.20 -1.81
C ASP A 350 13.55 33.57 -0.34
N PHE A 351 13.63 34.87 -0.02
CA PHE A 351 13.76 35.30 1.37
C PHE A 351 12.55 34.95 2.23
N MET A 352 11.35 35.01 1.68
CA MET A 352 10.14 34.61 2.41
C MET A 352 10.10 33.09 2.63
N TYR A 353 10.56 32.32 1.67
CA TYR A 353 10.49 30.85 1.74
C TYR A 353 11.65 30.26 2.57
N PHE A 354 12.89 30.71 2.34
CA PHE A 354 14.10 30.10 2.89
C PHE A 354 14.80 30.94 3.95
N GLY A 355 14.26 32.11 4.23
CA GLY A 355 14.76 32.95 5.35
C GLY A 355 15.75 34.02 4.95
N MET A 356 15.94 34.96 5.89
CA MET A 356 16.86 36.05 5.79
C MET A 356 17.45 36.36 7.17
N SER A 357 18.79 36.45 7.27
CA SER A 357 19.48 37.00 8.44
C SER A 357 20.20 38.29 8.05
N ARG A 358 19.57 39.44 8.32
CA ARG A 358 20.16 40.76 8.03
C ARG A 358 19.80 41.78 9.12
N GLU A 359 20.78 42.62 9.54
CA GLU A 359 20.50 43.81 10.32
C GLU A 359 20.08 44.95 9.41
N ILE A 360 18.91 45.52 9.65
CA ILE A 360 18.34 46.59 8.84
C ILE A 360 18.06 47.79 9.75
N SER A 361 18.57 48.94 9.37
CA SER A 361 18.21 50.20 9.97
C SER A 361 16.94 50.74 9.33
N LYS A 362 15.85 50.82 10.08
CA LYS A 362 14.58 51.41 9.64
C LYS A 362 14.44 52.80 10.22
N ASP A 363 14.41 53.82 9.38
CA ASP A 363 14.06 55.17 9.80
C ASP A 363 12.55 55.25 10.06
N LEU A 364 12.18 55.21 11.32
CA LEU A 364 10.81 55.51 11.74
C LEU A 364 10.56 56.99 11.59
N LYS A 365 9.75 57.43 10.60
CA LYS A 365 9.38 58.81 10.31
C LYS A 365 8.60 59.54 11.44
N TYR A 366 8.42 58.92 12.58
CA TYR A 366 7.86 59.54 13.78
C TYR A 366 8.93 59.59 14.85
N ALA A 367 9.38 60.84 15.19
CA ALA A 367 10.31 61.18 16.29
C ALA A 367 11.82 60.99 16.04
N GLY A 368 12.38 60.97 14.83
CA GLY A 368 13.84 61.10 14.63
C GLY A 368 14.72 59.98 15.24
N ILE A 369 14.13 58.81 15.53
CA ILE A 369 14.86 57.69 16.12
C ILE A 369 15.05 56.63 15.06
N SER A 370 16.29 56.40 14.65
CA SER A 370 16.67 55.26 13.81
C SER A 370 16.75 54.01 14.68
N LYS A 371 15.83 53.06 14.53
CA LYS A 371 15.85 51.77 15.24
C LYS A 371 16.38 50.69 14.32
N LYS A 372 17.52 50.10 14.69
CA LYS A 372 18.00 48.87 14.00
C LYS A 372 17.05 47.71 14.31
N ILE A 373 16.41 47.16 13.30
CA ILE A 373 15.59 45.96 13.42
C ILE A 373 16.41 44.81 12.86
N LYS A 374 16.69 43.83 13.69
CA LYS A 374 17.30 42.58 13.26
C LYS A 374 16.17 41.67 12.77
N VAL A 375 16.11 41.42 11.47
CA VAL A 375 15.20 40.40 10.89
C VAL A 375 15.99 39.11 10.94
N ASN A 376 15.56 38.20 11.80
CA ASN A 376 16.05 36.83 11.87
C ASN A 376 14.87 35.90 11.66
N PHE A 377 14.53 35.67 10.40
CA PHE A 377 13.46 34.78 9.98
C PHE A 377 14.07 33.62 9.21
N GLU A 378 13.89 32.40 9.71
CA GLU A 378 14.46 31.19 9.12
C GLU A 378 13.70 30.73 7.86
N GLY A 379 12.64 31.44 7.49
CA GLY A 379 11.83 31.15 6.31
C GLY A 379 10.55 30.36 6.62
N LEU A 380 9.60 30.48 5.68
CA LEU A 380 8.31 29.81 5.79
C LEU A 380 8.46 28.29 5.73
N VAL A 381 9.43 27.78 4.96
CA VAL A 381 9.71 26.35 4.83
C VAL A 381 10.16 25.79 6.18
N SER A 382 11.15 26.38 6.82
CA SER A 382 11.63 25.94 8.14
C SER A 382 10.53 26.01 9.20
N PHE A 383 9.73 27.07 9.19
CA PHE A 383 8.61 27.24 10.11
C PHE A 383 7.54 26.14 9.93
N ILE A 384 7.24 25.75 8.68
CA ILE A 384 6.31 24.65 8.38
C ILE A 384 6.93 23.31 8.79
N GLU A 385 8.24 23.09 8.55
CA GLU A 385 8.94 21.88 9.00
C GLU A 385 8.86 21.69 10.50
N ASP A 386 9.03 22.76 11.26
CA ASP A 386 8.92 22.73 12.74
C ASP A 386 7.50 22.33 13.18
N ILE A 387 6.46 22.86 12.52
CA ILE A 387 5.07 22.47 12.82
C ILE A 387 4.82 21.02 12.46
N ILE A 388 5.30 20.56 11.30
CA ILE A 388 5.12 19.14 10.86
C ILE A 388 5.84 18.18 11.79
N ASN A 389 6.98 18.57 12.36
CA ASN A 389 7.72 17.77 13.33
C ASN A 389 6.99 17.64 14.68
N ASP A 390 6.11 18.59 15.02
CA ASP A 390 5.21 18.51 16.18
C ASP A 390 3.97 17.67 15.83
N LYS A 391 4.12 16.35 15.90
CA LYS A 391 3.13 15.36 15.45
C LYS A 391 1.79 15.37 16.19
N GLU A 392 1.68 16.08 17.30
CA GLU A 392 0.45 16.19 18.08
C GLU A 392 -0.46 17.33 17.58
N SER A 393 0.04 18.19 16.70
CA SER A 393 -0.69 19.32 16.16
C SER A 393 -1.62 18.89 15.00
N TYR A 394 -2.88 19.33 15.04
CA TYR A 394 -3.80 19.18 13.90
C TYR A 394 -3.30 19.89 12.65
N ASP A 395 -2.66 21.05 12.81
CA ASP A 395 -2.09 21.85 11.73
C ASP A 395 -0.94 21.09 11.04
N ALA A 396 -0.14 20.28 11.80
CA ALA A 396 0.91 19.44 11.24
C ALA A 396 0.38 18.42 10.21
N VAL A 397 -0.73 17.76 10.52
CA VAL A 397 -1.35 16.76 9.63
C VAL A 397 -1.86 17.41 8.33
N LEU A 398 -2.41 18.62 8.42
CA LEU A 398 -2.90 19.34 7.23
C LEU A 398 -1.74 19.81 6.36
N LEU A 399 -0.72 20.42 6.96
CA LEU A 399 0.47 20.94 6.27
C LEU A 399 1.27 19.81 5.60
N GLU A 400 1.50 18.69 6.30
CA GLU A 400 2.16 17.54 5.73
C GLU A 400 1.38 17.00 4.52
N ARG A 401 0.07 16.91 4.61
CA ARG A 401 -0.78 16.39 3.54
C ARG A 401 -0.84 17.28 2.31
N HIS A 402 -0.90 18.62 2.50
CA HIS A 402 -1.15 19.57 1.42
C HIS A 402 0.13 20.10 0.77
N PHE A 403 1.23 20.18 1.53
CA PHE A 403 2.43 20.89 1.09
C PHE A 403 3.69 20.05 1.06
N THR A 404 3.61 18.73 1.27
CA THR A 404 4.76 17.85 1.09
C THR A 404 4.60 16.89 -0.08
N THR A 405 5.74 16.54 -0.68
CA THR A 405 5.87 15.47 -1.67
C THR A 405 6.83 14.41 -1.16
N GLU A 406 6.53 13.13 -1.45
CA GLU A 406 7.46 12.04 -1.17
C GLU A 406 8.61 12.07 -2.18
N GLU A 407 9.84 12.32 -1.72
CA GLU A 407 11.06 12.22 -2.52
C GLU A 407 11.90 11.03 -2.08
N THR A 408 12.65 10.44 -3.02
CA THR A 408 13.61 9.39 -2.70
C THR A 408 14.65 9.93 -1.72
N CYS A 409 14.91 9.20 -0.64
CA CYS A 409 15.87 9.60 0.38
C CYS A 409 17.28 9.78 -0.23
N PRO A 410 17.90 10.98 -0.17
CA PRO A 410 19.18 11.24 -0.81
C PRO A 410 20.35 10.49 -0.17
N LYS A 411 20.22 10.05 1.10
CA LYS A 411 21.26 9.32 1.80
C LYS A 411 21.32 7.84 1.41
N CYS A 412 20.20 7.19 1.23
CA CYS A 412 20.15 5.76 0.88
C CYS A 412 19.70 5.49 -0.56
N ASN A 413 19.35 6.52 -1.33
CA ASN A 413 18.86 6.40 -2.71
C ASN A 413 17.74 5.35 -2.86
N GLY A 414 16.82 5.31 -1.87
CA GLY A 414 15.69 4.39 -1.87
C GLY A 414 15.97 2.97 -1.35
N THR A 415 17.22 2.60 -1.05
CA THR A 415 17.56 1.25 -0.57
C THR A 415 17.05 0.95 0.84
N ARG A 416 16.65 1.96 1.62
CA ARG A 416 16.16 1.89 3.01
C ARG A 416 17.24 1.52 4.03
N LEU A 417 18.41 1.06 3.59
CA LEU A 417 19.50 0.55 4.41
C LEU A 417 20.61 1.58 4.55
N GLN A 418 21.42 1.40 5.58
CA GLN A 418 22.66 2.18 5.75
C GLN A 418 23.80 1.62 4.89
N PRO A 419 24.83 2.42 4.56
CA PRO A 419 25.91 2.02 3.65
C PRO A 419 26.66 0.76 4.10
N GLU A 420 26.85 0.58 5.39
CA GLU A 420 27.54 -0.58 5.98
C GLU A 420 26.80 -1.89 5.67
N SER A 421 25.46 -1.85 5.63
CA SER A 421 24.63 -3.01 5.25
C SER A 421 24.78 -3.36 3.76
N LEU A 422 25.04 -2.38 2.91
CA LEU A 422 25.25 -2.55 1.47
C LEU A 422 26.66 -2.99 1.09
N SER A 423 27.61 -2.96 2.06
CA SER A 423 28.96 -3.49 1.86
C SER A 423 29.01 -5.00 1.72
N PHE A 424 27.98 -5.70 2.17
CA PHE A 424 27.88 -7.15 2.09
C PHE A 424 27.25 -7.57 0.76
N LYS A 425 27.94 -8.41 -0.01
CA LYS A 425 27.51 -8.81 -1.35
C LYS A 425 27.56 -10.32 -1.53
N ILE A 426 26.64 -10.82 -2.34
CA ILE A 426 26.67 -12.19 -2.88
C ILE A 426 26.83 -12.06 -4.40
N ASP A 427 27.87 -12.63 -4.96
CA ASP A 427 28.18 -12.54 -6.39
C ASP A 427 28.20 -11.08 -6.91
N GLY A 428 28.78 -10.18 -6.13
CA GLY A 428 28.90 -8.77 -6.47
C GLY A 428 27.67 -7.90 -6.20
N SER A 429 26.51 -8.50 -5.90
CA SER A 429 25.23 -7.78 -5.66
C SER A 429 24.91 -7.68 -4.18
N HIS A 430 24.48 -6.50 -3.71
CA HIS A 430 24.00 -6.31 -2.34
C HIS A 430 22.48 -6.58 -2.23
N ILE A 431 22.01 -6.79 -1.00
CA ILE A 431 20.63 -7.21 -0.72
C ILE A 431 19.55 -6.28 -1.32
N ALA A 432 19.79 -4.97 -1.37
CA ALA A 432 18.81 -4.02 -1.92
C ALA A 432 18.68 -4.14 -3.45
N GLU A 433 19.77 -4.42 -4.18
CA GLU A 433 19.74 -4.68 -5.62
C GLU A 433 18.92 -5.94 -5.91
N ILE A 434 19.17 -7.02 -5.17
CA ILE A 434 18.44 -8.28 -5.34
C ILE A 434 16.96 -8.10 -5.01
N SER A 435 16.66 -7.36 -3.94
CA SER A 435 15.26 -7.07 -3.57
C SER A 435 14.52 -6.22 -4.61
N ALA A 436 15.23 -5.47 -5.43
CA ALA A 436 14.68 -4.65 -6.51
C ALA A 436 14.41 -5.42 -7.80
N LEU A 437 14.98 -6.63 -7.95
CA LEU A 437 14.69 -7.53 -9.07
C LEU A 437 13.21 -7.92 -9.07
N SER A 438 12.65 -8.15 -10.25
CA SER A 438 11.36 -8.83 -10.36
C SER A 438 11.49 -10.27 -9.82
N LEU A 439 10.38 -10.87 -9.38
CA LEU A 439 10.39 -12.23 -8.86
C LEU A 439 10.90 -13.24 -9.90
N ALA A 440 10.63 -13.00 -11.18
CA ALA A 440 11.19 -13.80 -12.27
C ALA A 440 12.72 -13.67 -12.35
N GLU A 441 13.26 -12.44 -12.38
CA GLU A 441 14.69 -12.17 -12.38
C GLU A 441 15.35 -12.68 -11.09
N PHE A 442 14.66 -12.59 -9.95
CA PHE A 442 15.18 -13.12 -8.69
C PHE A 442 15.33 -14.65 -8.74
N LYS A 443 14.40 -15.36 -9.38
CA LYS A 443 14.52 -16.81 -9.63
C LYS A 443 15.74 -17.13 -10.50
N GLU A 444 15.94 -16.37 -11.55
CA GLU A 444 17.10 -16.54 -12.45
C GLU A 444 18.43 -16.27 -11.69
N TRP A 445 18.45 -15.21 -10.85
CA TRP A 445 19.61 -14.89 -10.02
C TRP A 445 19.93 -16.03 -9.05
N LEU A 446 18.95 -16.63 -8.37
CA LEU A 446 19.16 -17.77 -7.48
C LEU A 446 19.79 -18.96 -8.23
N ALA A 447 19.31 -19.27 -9.43
CA ALA A 447 19.85 -20.34 -10.26
C ALA A 447 21.32 -20.08 -10.67
N GLN A 448 21.69 -18.81 -10.94
CA GLN A 448 23.05 -18.42 -11.34
C GLN A 448 24.03 -18.40 -10.17
N VAL A 449 23.57 -18.02 -8.97
CA VAL A 449 24.43 -17.87 -7.80
C VAL A 449 24.71 -19.20 -7.09
N ARG A 450 23.72 -20.11 -7.05
CA ARG A 450 23.83 -21.39 -6.36
C ARG A 450 25.08 -22.20 -6.71
N PRO A 451 25.48 -22.35 -7.98
CA PRO A 451 26.71 -23.10 -8.34
C PRO A 451 28.03 -22.36 -7.98
N LYS A 452 27.97 -21.06 -7.66
CA LYS A 452 29.15 -20.25 -7.33
C LYS A 452 29.54 -20.33 -5.85
N PHE A 453 28.68 -20.86 -4.99
CA PHE A 453 29.03 -21.02 -3.58
C PHE A 453 30.17 -22.04 -3.36
N SER A 454 31.07 -21.70 -2.43
CA SER A 454 32.04 -22.66 -1.94
C SER A 454 31.32 -23.87 -1.30
N LYS A 455 32.01 -25.04 -1.20
CA LYS A 455 31.41 -26.23 -0.58
C LYS A 455 30.86 -25.96 0.82
N LYS A 456 31.53 -25.13 1.62
CA LYS A 456 31.10 -24.70 2.96
C LYS A 456 29.84 -23.86 2.88
N ASN A 457 29.83 -22.82 2.03
CA ASN A 457 28.70 -21.90 1.88
C ASN A 457 27.48 -22.58 1.26
N ALA A 458 27.71 -23.54 0.33
CA ALA A 458 26.64 -24.33 -0.25
C ALA A 458 25.88 -25.17 0.79
N LEU A 459 26.58 -25.79 1.73
CA LEU A 459 25.97 -26.54 2.84
C LEU A 459 25.12 -25.63 3.74
N ILE A 460 25.61 -24.43 4.05
CA ILE A 460 24.90 -23.46 4.90
C ILE A 460 23.70 -22.89 4.17
N ALA A 461 23.86 -22.57 2.87
CA ALA A 461 22.82 -21.91 2.08
C ALA A 461 21.69 -22.85 1.67
N ASN A 462 21.91 -24.16 1.56
CA ASN A 462 21.00 -25.09 0.91
C ASN A 462 19.59 -25.09 1.51
N GLU A 463 19.44 -25.14 2.83
CA GLU A 463 18.12 -25.11 3.49
C GLU A 463 17.44 -23.76 3.32
N ILE A 464 18.21 -22.66 3.40
CA ILE A 464 17.67 -21.30 3.22
C ILE A 464 17.18 -21.10 1.78
N LEU A 465 17.96 -21.57 0.80
CA LEU A 465 17.62 -21.48 -0.62
C LEU A 465 16.37 -22.30 -0.95
N LYS A 466 16.21 -23.49 -0.37
CA LYS A 466 15.04 -24.33 -0.52
C LYS A 466 13.77 -23.60 -0.07
N GLU A 467 13.82 -22.94 1.10
CA GLU A 467 12.70 -22.16 1.63
C GLU A 467 12.36 -20.94 0.73
N ILE A 468 13.40 -20.24 0.24
CA ILE A 468 13.23 -19.13 -0.70
C ILE A 468 12.61 -19.63 -2.01
N GLU A 469 13.15 -20.69 -2.62
CA GLU A 469 12.68 -21.24 -3.89
C GLU A 469 11.23 -21.72 -3.80
N THR A 470 10.84 -22.36 -2.70
CA THR A 470 9.47 -22.83 -2.47
C THR A 470 8.48 -21.67 -2.43
N ARG A 471 8.73 -20.65 -1.59
CA ARG A 471 7.86 -19.48 -1.47
C ARG A 471 7.82 -18.64 -2.74
N LEU A 472 8.97 -18.50 -3.40
CA LEU A 472 9.08 -17.78 -4.66
C LEU A 472 8.26 -18.45 -5.75
N GLN A 473 8.30 -19.80 -5.84
CA GLN A 473 7.54 -20.56 -6.83
C GLN A 473 6.03 -20.31 -6.67
N PHE A 474 5.50 -20.30 -5.44
CA PHE A 474 4.07 -20.01 -5.22
C PHE A 474 3.67 -18.60 -5.70
N LEU A 475 4.53 -17.60 -5.50
CA LEU A 475 4.26 -16.26 -6.02
C LEU A 475 4.26 -16.21 -7.55
N LEU A 476 5.16 -16.96 -8.19
CA LEU A 476 5.23 -17.07 -9.65
C LEU A 476 4.00 -17.80 -10.22
N ASP A 477 3.55 -18.85 -9.54
CA ASP A 477 2.35 -19.61 -9.92
C ASP A 477 1.07 -18.76 -9.82
N MET A 478 1.07 -17.74 -8.92
CA MET A 478 0.00 -16.72 -8.81
C MET A 478 0.09 -15.62 -9.87
N GLY A 479 1.02 -15.69 -10.83
CA GLY A 479 1.18 -14.67 -11.87
C GLY A 479 1.72 -13.33 -11.36
N LEU A 480 2.50 -13.34 -10.26
CA LEU A 480 3.10 -12.15 -9.64
C LEU A 480 4.56 -11.93 -10.05
N ASP A 481 4.99 -12.55 -11.13
CA ASP A 481 6.35 -12.58 -11.68
C ASP A 481 6.98 -11.20 -11.88
N TYR A 482 6.17 -10.17 -12.17
CA TYR A 482 6.58 -8.79 -12.40
C TYR A 482 6.81 -7.97 -11.11
N LEU A 483 6.37 -8.43 -9.94
CA LEU A 483 6.58 -7.73 -8.67
C LEU A 483 8.04 -7.85 -8.20
N SER A 484 8.49 -6.88 -7.39
CA SER A 484 9.78 -6.96 -6.69
C SER A 484 9.58 -7.07 -5.19
N LEU A 485 10.56 -7.67 -4.47
CA LEU A 485 10.51 -7.80 -3.01
C LEU A 485 10.51 -6.44 -2.31
N SER A 486 11.14 -5.43 -2.90
CA SER A 486 11.23 -4.06 -2.36
C SER A 486 9.95 -3.25 -2.54
N ARG A 487 8.99 -3.71 -3.37
CA ARG A 487 7.76 -2.97 -3.65
C ARG A 487 6.93 -2.78 -2.37
N SER A 488 6.55 -1.54 -2.09
CA SER A 488 5.72 -1.21 -0.93
C SER A 488 4.32 -1.83 -1.04
N SER A 489 3.83 -2.43 0.04
CA SER A 489 2.49 -3.02 0.08
C SER A 489 1.37 -2.00 -0.11
N ARG A 490 1.61 -0.71 0.18
CA ARG A 490 0.66 0.38 -0.08
C ARG A 490 0.39 0.64 -1.56
N THR A 491 1.30 0.22 -2.44
CA THR A 491 1.21 0.43 -3.89
C THR A 491 0.60 -0.77 -4.63
N LEU A 492 0.24 -1.80 -3.91
CA LEU A 492 -0.39 -3.00 -4.47
C LEU A 492 -1.88 -2.77 -4.72
N SER A 493 -2.38 -3.32 -5.81
CA SER A 493 -3.82 -3.44 -6.03
C SER A 493 -4.45 -4.43 -5.04
N GLY A 494 -5.79 -4.38 -4.88
CA GLY A 494 -6.51 -5.33 -4.04
C GLY A 494 -6.23 -6.78 -4.42
N GLY A 495 -6.31 -7.11 -5.69
CA GLY A 495 -6.03 -8.44 -6.21
C GLY A 495 -4.57 -8.87 -6.06
N GLU A 496 -3.57 -7.97 -6.26
CA GLU A 496 -2.17 -8.28 -5.99
C GLU A 496 -1.95 -8.63 -4.51
N SER A 497 -2.52 -7.84 -3.59
CA SER A 497 -2.41 -8.07 -2.15
C SER A 497 -3.04 -9.38 -1.72
N GLN A 498 -4.20 -9.72 -2.27
CA GLN A 498 -4.91 -10.98 -2.00
C GLN A 498 -4.11 -12.19 -2.48
N ARG A 499 -3.57 -12.15 -3.70
CA ARG A 499 -2.73 -13.21 -4.26
C ARG A 499 -1.42 -13.42 -3.50
N ILE A 500 -0.79 -12.35 -3.03
CA ILE A 500 0.39 -12.45 -2.16
C ILE A 500 0.03 -13.20 -0.87
N ARG A 501 -1.10 -12.89 -0.24
CA ARG A 501 -1.56 -13.61 0.96
C ARG A 501 -1.85 -15.07 0.66
N LEU A 502 -2.55 -15.33 -0.45
CA LEU A 502 -2.85 -16.70 -0.87
C LEU A 502 -1.57 -17.50 -1.09
N ALA A 503 -0.59 -16.95 -1.82
CA ALA A 503 0.71 -17.59 -2.02
C ALA A 503 1.46 -17.85 -0.70
N THR A 504 1.39 -16.91 0.26
CA THR A 504 1.99 -17.08 1.59
C THR A 504 1.30 -18.19 2.38
N GLN A 505 -0.04 -18.29 2.31
CA GLN A 505 -0.79 -19.34 2.98
C GLN A 505 -0.55 -20.73 2.37
N ILE A 506 -0.49 -20.83 1.04
CA ILE A 506 -0.11 -22.07 0.35
C ILE A 506 1.31 -22.48 0.77
N GLY A 507 2.21 -21.51 0.86
CA GLY A 507 3.59 -21.72 1.32
C GLY A 507 3.73 -22.26 2.74
N SER A 508 2.71 -22.08 3.59
CA SER A 508 2.69 -22.63 4.96
C SER A 508 2.49 -24.15 5.00
N GLN A 509 2.06 -24.75 3.89
CA GLN A 509 1.79 -26.20 3.76
C GLN A 509 0.87 -26.77 4.84
N LEU A 510 -0.07 -25.96 5.35
CA LEU A 510 -1.09 -26.42 6.28
C LEU A 510 -2.02 -27.41 5.59
N VAL A 511 -2.44 -28.43 6.31
CA VAL A 511 -3.37 -29.48 5.86
C VAL A 511 -4.63 -29.50 6.73
N ASN A 512 -5.72 -30.01 6.19
CA ASN A 512 -7.01 -30.12 6.89
C ASN A 512 -7.58 -28.76 7.33
N VAL A 513 -7.34 -27.71 6.54
CA VAL A 513 -7.83 -26.33 6.75
C VAL A 513 -8.94 -26.04 5.73
N LEU A 514 -9.93 -25.25 6.12
CA LEU A 514 -10.89 -24.65 5.21
C LEU A 514 -10.42 -23.24 4.83
N TYR A 515 -10.05 -23.06 3.57
CA TYR A 515 -9.73 -21.75 3.02
C TYR A 515 -10.99 -21.13 2.42
N ILE A 516 -11.30 -19.89 2.80
CA ILE A 516 -12.42 -19.13 2.22
C ILE A 516 -11.84 -17.90 1.53
N LEU A 517 -12.12 -17.78 0.23
CA LEU A 517 -11.61 -16.71 -0.63
C LEU A 517 -12.76 -15.88 -1.19
N ASP A 518 -12.55 -14.55 -1.20
CA ASP A 518 -13.49 -13.58 -1.78
C ASP A 518 -12.96 -13.10 -3.13
N GLU A 519 -13.60 -13.55 -4.21
CA GLU A 519 -13.33 -13.14 -5.59
C GLU A 519 -11.82 -13.08 -5.96
N PRO A 520 -11.08 -14.18 -5.84
CA PRO A 520 -9.64 -14.17 -6.07
C PRO A 520 -9.22 -13.93 -7.53
N SER A 521 -10.14 -14.00 -8.50
CA SER A 521 -9.90 -13.73 -9.93
C SER A 521 -9.85 -12.22 -10.27
N ILE A 522 -10.14 -11.34 -9.31
CA ILE A 522 -10.21 -9.89 -9.53
C ILE A 522 -8.93 -9.32 -10.13
N GLY A 523 -9.08 -8.49 -11.18
CA GLY A 523 -7.98 -7.82 -11.85
C GLY A 523 -7.04 -8.76 -12.60
N LEU A 524 -7.44 -10.01 -12.79
CA LEU A 524 -6.69 -10.98 -13.58
C LEU A 524 -7.07 -10.94 -15.06
N HIS A 525 -6.06 -11.02 -15.89
CA HIS A 525 -6.26 -11.40 -17.29
C HIS A 525 -6.58 -12.89 -17.40
N GLN A 526 -7.35 -13.29 -18.40
CA GLN A 526 -7.77 -14.71 -18.60
C GLN A 526 -6.59 -15.70 -18.56
N ARG A 527 -5.43 -15.34 -19.07
CA ARG A 527 -4.20 -16.15 -18.96
C ARG A 527 -3.79 -16.45 -17.52
N ASP A 528 -3.92 -15.46 -16.64
CA ASP A 528 -3.47 -15.58 -15.27
C ASP A 528 -4.52 -16.29 -14.40
N ASN A 529 -5.79 -16.29 -14.85
CA ASN A 529 -6.90 -16.99 -14.21
C ASN A 529 -6.70 -18.52 -14.20
N GLU A 530 -6.24 -19.10 -15.31
CA GLU A 530 -5.91 -20.53 -15.38
C GLU A 530 -4.85 -20.93 -14.35
N ARG A 531 -3.84 -20.08 -14.14
CA ARG A 531 -2.79 -20.31 -13.12
C ARG A 531 -3.36 -20.29 -11.72
N LEU A 532 -4.24 -19.33 -11.42
CA LEU A 532 -4.91 -19.24 -10.13
C LEU A 532 -5.74 -20.49 -9.86
N ILE A 533 -6.56 -20.95 -10.81
CA ILE A 533 -7.39 -22.16 -10.67
C ILE A 533 -6.50 -23.37 -10.35
N ASN A 534 -5.39 -23.54 -11.07
CA ASN A 534 -4.47 -24.64 -10.84
C ASN A 534 -3.83 -24.56 -9.44
N SER A 535 -3.51 -23.36 -8.96
CA SER A 535 -2.96 -23.18 -7.62
C SER A 535 -3.98 -23.50 -6.52
N LEU A 536 -5.27 -23.16 -6.72
CA LEU A 536 -6.34 -23.54 -5.80
C LEU A 536 -6.57 -25.05 -5.78
N LYS A 537 -6.48 -25.71 -6.95
CA LYS A 537 -6.51 -27.17 -7.05
C LYS A 537 -5.34 -27.82 -6.32
N ASN A 538 -4.14 -27.28 -6.47
CA ASN A 538 -2.97 -27.76 -5.72
C ASN A 538 -3.18 -27.61 -4.20
N LEU A 539 -3.76 -26.47 -3.74
CA LEU A 539 -4.07 -26.26 -2.33
C LEU A 539 -5.06 -27.29 -1.80
N ARG A 540 -6.09 -27.64 -2.60
CA ARG A 540 -7.03 -28.73 -2.32
C ARG A 540 -6.31 -30.08 -2.25
N ASP A 541 -5.46 -30.40 -3.24
CA ASP A 541 -4.80 -31.70 -3.39
C ASP A 541 -3.80 -32.01 -2.26
N ILE A 542 -3.33 -30.99 -1.54
CA ILE A 542 -2.54 -31.17 -0.31
C ILE A 542 -3.42 -31.68 0.86
N GLY A 543 -4.74 -31.67 0.73
CA GLY A 543 -5.69 -32.15 1.74
C GLY A 543 -6.44 -31.01 2.47
N ASN A 544 -6.75 -29.93 1.75
CA ASN A 544 -7.53 -28.81 2.26
C ASN A 544 -8.88 -28.70 1.56
N SER A 545 -9.84 -28.08 2.22
CA SER A 545 -11.09 -27.64 1.62
C SER A 545 -10.94 -26.21 1.14
N VAL A 546 -11.39 -25.91 -0.07
CA VAL A 546 -11.27 -24.55 -0.63
C VAL A 546 -12.65 -24.06 -1.04
N LEU A 547 -13.13 -23.01 -0.40
CA LEU A 547 -14.41 -22.37 -0.65
C LEU A 547 -14.17 -21.00 -1.28
N VAL A 548 -14.70 -20.75 -2.46
CA VAL A 548 -14.48 -19.52 -3.22
C VAL A 548 -15.81 -18.86 -3.53
N VAL A 549 -15.97 -17.61 -3.18
CA VAL A 549 -17.07 -16.76 -3.67
C VAL A 549 -16.63 -16.18 -5.00
N GLU A 550 -17.30 -16.51 -6.09
CA GLU A 550 -16.86 -16.15 -7.44
C GLU A 550 -17.97 -16.00 -8.48
N HIS A 551 -17.64 -15.24 -9.54
CA HIS A 551 -18.51 -15.00 -10.69
C HIS A 551 -17.84 -15.31 -12.03
N ASP A 552 -16.55 -15.64 -12.02
CA ASP A 552 -15.80 -15.95 -13.23
C ASP A 552 -16.22 -17.31 -13.80
N LYS A 553 -16.43 -17.35 -15.11
CA LYS A 553 -16.89 -18.55 -15.84
C LYS A 553 -15.91 -19.72 -15.72
N ASP A 554 -14.61 -19.44 -15.89
CA ASP A 554 -13.58 -20.48 -15.87
C ASP A 554 -13.39 -21.04 -14.46
N MET A 555 -13.53 -20.20 -13.42
CA MET A 555 -13.49 -20.61 -12.02
C MET A 555 -14.68 -21.51 -11.68
N ILE A 556 -15.90 -21.14 -12.09
CA ILE A 556 -17.12 -21.94 -11.88
C ILE A 556 -16.98 -23.31 -12.55
N LEU A 557 -16.55 -23.35 -13.83
CA LEU A 557 -16.35 -24.62 -14.58
C LEU A 557 -15.15 -25.43 -14.05
N GLY A 558 -14.17 -24.78 -13.45
CA GLY A 558 -12.99 -25.43 -12.88
C GLY A 558 -13.19 -26.02 -11.49
N ALA A 559 -14.33 -25.76 -10.83
CA ALA A 559 -14.64 -26.24 -9.50
C ALA A 559 -14.99 -27.73 -9.48
N ASP A 560 -14.90 -28.38 -8.31
CA ASP A 560 -15.41 -29.75 -8.09
C ASP A 560 -16.88 -29.71 -7.69
N HIS A 561 -17.31 -28.64 -7.04
CA HIS A 561 -18.68 -28.44 -6.59
C HIS A 561 -19.07 -26.96 -6.68
N VAL A 562 -20.30 -26.67 -7.06
CA VAL A 562 -20.83 -25.32 -7.18
C VAL A 562 -22.11 -25.18 -6.36
N LEU A 563 -22.26 -24.04 -5.71
CA LEU A 563 -23.45 -23.64 -4.97
C LEU A 563 -23.94 -22.32 -5.57
N ASP A 564 -25.16 -22.31 -6.15
CA ASP A 564 -25.79 -21.11 -6.73
C ASP A 564 -26.84 -20.55 -5.77
N ILE A 565 -26.65 -19.29 -5.31
CA ILE A 565 -27.51 -18.63 -4.34
C ILE A 565 -28.29 -17.51 -5.00
N GLY A 566 -29.61 -17.50 -4.77
CA GLY A 566 -30.54 -16.55 -5.39
C GLY A 566 -31.89 -16.50 -4.69
N PRO A 567 -33.01 -16.32 -5.50
CA PRO A 567 -33.04 -16.04 -6.95
C PRO A 567 -32.72 -14.60 -7.33
N ARG A 568 -32.77 -13.68 -6.38
CA ARG A 568 -32.49 -12.24 -6.57
C ARG A 568 -31.62 -11.72 -5.44
N ALA A 569 -31.42 -10.40 -5.41
CA ALA A 569 -30.65 -9.71 -4.37
C ALA A 569 -31.51 -9.34 -3.15
N GLY A 570 -30.87 -9.09 -2.00
CA GLY A 570 -31.51 -8.60 -0.78
C GLY A 570 -32.62 -9.51 -0.25
N LYS A 571 -33.77 -8.96 0.08
CA LYS A 571 -34.93 -9.71 0.63
C LYS A 571 -35.43 -10.86 -0.26
N PHE A 572 -35.17 -10.77 -1.55
CA PHE A 572 -35.59 -11.77 -2.53
C PHE A 572 -34.50 -12.78 -2.86
N GLY A 573 -33.35 -12.69 -2.20
CA GLY A 573 -32.25 -13.64 -2.25
C GLY A 573 -32.28 -14.60 -1.05
N GLY A 574 -31.12 -15.19 -0.77
CA GLY A 574 -30.88 -16.00 0.42
C GLY A 574 -31.37 -17.45 0.34
N GLU A 575 -31.68 -17.96 -0.83
CA GLU A 575 -32.07 -19.35 -1.06
C GLU A 575 -31.01 -20.09 -1.88
N VAL A 576 -30.80 -21.38 -1.62
CA VAL A 576 -29.99 -22.25 -2.48
C VAL A 576 -30.82 -22.65 -3.66
N LEU A 577 -30.46 -22.18 -4.85
CA LEU A 577 -31.18 -22.51 -6.11
C LEU A 577 -30.71 -23.84 -6.66
N TRP A 578 -29.43 -24.09 -6.55
CA TRP A 578 -28.79 -25.28 -7.08
C TRP A 578 -27.49 -25.58 -6.36
N GLN A 579 -27.13 -26.88 -6.28
CA GLN A 579 -25.83 -27.34 -5.82
C GLN A 579 -25.45 -28.65 -6.48
N GLY A 580 -24.20 -28.83 -6.87
CA GLY A 580 -23.73 -30.08 -7.50
C GLY A 580 -22.45 -29.86 -8.32
N HIS A 581 -22.20 -30.77 -9.27
CA HIS A 581 -21.05 -30.69 -10.17
C HIS A 581 -21.27 -29.62 -11.26
N PRO A 582 -20.27 -28.82 -11.67
CA PRO A 582 -20.44 -27.76 -12.67
C PRO A 582 -21.14 -28.18 -13.97
N ASP A 583 -20.89 -29.39 -14.49
CA ASP A 583 -21.51 -29.87 -15.71
C ASP A 583 -23.03 -30.03 -15.59
N ASP A 584 -23.54 -30.31 -14.40
CA ASP A 584 -24.95 -30.41 -14.13
C ASP A 584 -25.62 -29.06 -13.91
N LEU A 585 -24.87 -28.06 -13.43
CA LEU A 585 -25.30 -26.66 -13.37
C LEU A 585 -25.75 -26.16 -14.75
N LEU A 586 -25.05 -26.54 -15.81
CA LEU A 586 -25.40 -26.13 -17.17
C LEU A 586 -26.81 -26.61 -17.63
N LYS A 587 -27.40 -27.55 -16.90
CA LYS A 587 -28.79 -28.08 -17.17
C LYS A 587 -29.80 -27.46 -16.20
N ALA A 588 -29.37 -26.71 -15.20
CA ALA A 588 -30.25 -26.14 -14.20
C ALA A 588 -31.02 -24.92 -14.72
N ASP A 589 -32.19 -24.67 -14.13
CA ASP A 589 -33.01 -23.48 -14.44
C ASP A 589 -32.63 -22.32 -13.50
N THR A 590 -31.44 -21.79 -13.69
CA THR A 590 -30.91 -20.64 -12.93
C THR A 590 -30.37 -19.58 -13.87
N VAL A 591 -30.35 -18.33 -13.40
CA VAL A 591 -29.80 -17.20 -14.17
C VAL A 591 -28.31 -17.44 -14.49
N THR A 592 -27.55 -18.00 -13.56
CA THR A 592 -26.15 -18.38 -13.75
C THR A 592 -26.01 -19.40 -14.89
N ALA A 593 -26.83 -20.47 -14.90
CA ALA A 593 -26.81 -21.48 -15.95
C ALA A 593 -27.17 -20.90 -17.33
N ASP A 594 -28.15 -20.01 -17.40
CA ASP A 594 -28.53 -19.32 -18.64
C ASP A 594 -27.36 -18.53 -19.26
N TYR A 595 -26.57 -17.82 -18.46
CA TYR A 595 -25.37 -17.12 -18.95
C TYR A 595 -24.26 -18.10 -19.33
N MET A 596 -24.04 -19.14 -18.54
CA MET A 596 -23.03 -20.17 -18.83
C MET A 596 -23.28 -20.91 -20.11
N THR A 597 -24.55 -21.21 -20.44
CA THR A 597 -24.97 -21.92 -21.65
C THR A 597 -25.18 -21.02 -22.86
N GLY A 598 -25.12 -19.69 -22.69
CA GLY A 598 -25.35 -18.73 -23.74
C GLY A 598 -26.83 -18.48 -24.08
N LYS A 599 -27.79 -19.04 -23.31
CA LYS A 599 -29.23 -18.73 -23.46
C LYS A 599 -29.49 -17.26 -23.19
N ARG A 600 -28.76 -16.69 -22.21
CA ARG A 600 -28.69 -15.24 -21.98
C ARG A 600 -27.30 -14.75 -22.35
N GLN A 601 -27.21 -13.58 -23.00
CA GLN A 601 -25.96 -12.96 -23.41
C GLN A 601 -26.06 -11.45 -23.30
N ILE A 602 -24.94 -10.80 -23.05
CA ILE A 602 -24.82 -9.35 -23.17
C ILE A 602 -24.65 -9.06 -24.67
N ALA A 603 -25.66 -8.41 -25.27
CA ALA A 603 -25.71 -8.21 -26.72
C ALA A 603 -24.57 -7.30 -27.21
N ILE A 604 -23.83 -7.74 -28.19
CA ILE A 604 -22.81 -6.96 -28.86
C ILE A 604 -23.50 -5.90 -29.73
N PRO A 605 -23.11 -4.61 -29.69
CA PRO A 605 -23.69 -3.59 -30.55
C PRO A 605 -23.53 -3.94 -32.03
N ALA A 606 -24.61 -3.86 -32.80
CA ALA A 606 -24.57 -4.14 -34.27
C ALA A 606 -23.66 -3.13 -34.99
N GLU A 607 -23.65 -1.90 -34.53
CA GLU A 607 -22.78 -0.82 -35.04
C GLU A 607 -22.01 -0.17 -33.89
N ARG A 608 -20.72 0.06 -34.09
CA ARG A 608 -19.89 0.80 -33.13
C ARG A 608 -20.07 2.31 -33.32
N ARG A 609 -20.08 3.08 -32.23
CA ARG A 609 -20.22 4.54 -32.31
C ARG A 609 -19.04 5.15 -33.06
N ALA A 610 -19.31 6.07 -33.99
CA ALA A 610 -18.29 6.80 -34.74
C ALA A 610 -17.52 7.79 -33.84
N GLY A 611 -18.15 8.26 -32.73
CA GLY A 611 -17.62 9.30 -31.88
C GLY A 611 -17.84 10.71 -32.48
N ASN A 612 -17.26 11.73 -31.86
CA ASN A 612 -17.41 13.13 -32.29
C ASN A 612 -16.24 13.63 -33.16
N GLY A 613 -15.33 12.76 -33.61
CA GLY A 613 -14.16 13.10 -34.44
C GLY A 613 -13.02 13.81 -33.70
N LYS A 614 -13.15 14.04 -32.39
CA LYS A 614 -12.12 14.67 -31.55
C LYS A 614 -11.39 13.61 -30.71
N SER A 615 -10.17 13.92 -30.28
CA SER A 615 -9.40 13.01 -29.43
C SER A 615 -8.56 13.79 -28.42
N ILE A 616 -8.23 13.12 -27.30
CA ILE A 616 -7.16 13.52 -26.38
C ILE A 616 -5.94 12.70 -26.73
N VAL A 617 -4.78 13.36 -26.89
CA VAL A 617 -3.52 12.69 -27.26
C VAL A 617 -2.47 12.99 -26.21
N LEU A 618 -2.10 11.97 -25.42
CA LEU A 618 -1.00 11.99 -24.46
C LEU A 618 0.26 11.44 -25.16
N LYS A 619 1.32 12.24 -25.25
CA LYS A 619 2.56 11.87 -25.92
C LYS A 619 3.70 11.67 -24.94
N GLY A 620 4.46 10.59 -25.12
CA GLY A 620 5.72 10.40 -24.44
C GLY A 620 5.63 10.02 -22.97
N ALA A 621 4.64 9.23 -22.56
CA ALA A 621 4.54 8.72 -21.20
C ALA A 621 5.66 7.70 -20.93
N THR A 622 6.45 7.93 -19.84
CA THR A 622 7.64 7.12 -19.47
C THR A 622 7.64 6.70 -18.00
N GLY A 623 6.56 6.93 -17.27
CA GLY A 623 6.48 6.57 -15.86
C GLY A 623 6.47 5.06 -15.62
N ASN A 624 7.09 4.60 -14.55
CA ASN A 624 7.19 3.19 -14.16
C ASN A 624 7.74 2.33 -15.32
N ASN A 625 6.96 1.37 -15.80
CA ASN A 625 7.34 0.48 -16.90
C ASN A 625 6.99 1.00 -18.30
N LEU A 626 6.40 2.19 -18.44
CA LEU A 626 5.97 2.74 -19.73
C LEU A 626 7.17 3.12 -20.60
N LYS A 627 7.12 2.73 -21.88
CA LYS A 627 8.21 2.91 -22.86
C LYS A 627 7.88 3.98 -23.89
N ASN A 628 7.89 5.27 -23.48
CA ASN A 628 7.62 6.42 -24.36
C ASN A 628 6.29 6.27 -25.12
N VAL A 629 5.22 5.95 -24.39
CA VAL A 629 3.91 5.62 -24.95
C VAL A 629 3.21 6.88 -25.46
N THR A 630 2.60 6.77 -26.64
CA THR A 630 1.63 7.74 -27.14
C THR A 630 0.24 7.14 -27.10
N LEU A 631 -0.62 7.73 -26.27
CA LEU A 631 -2.00 7.30 -26.06
C LEU A 631 -2.93 8.27 -26.78
N GLU A 632 -3.79 7.76 -27.64
CA GLU A 632 -4.85 8.49 -28.33
C GLU A 632 -6.22 7.97 -27.89
N ILE A 633 -7.05 8.85 -27.35
CA ILE A 633 -8.38 8.53 -26.83
C ILE A 633 -9.42 9.25 -27.67
N PRO A 634 -10.18 8.55 -28.52
CA PRO A 634 -11.28 9.14 -29.26
C PRO A 634 -12.41 9.52 -28.30
N LEU A 635 -13.01 10.72 -28.48
CA LEU A 635 -14.08 11.23 -27.64
C LEU A 635 -15.48 10.86 -28.18
N GLY A 636 -16.48 10.85 -27.27
CA GLY A 636 -17.84 10.41 -27.57
C GLY A 636 -17.95 8.90 -27.81
N LYS A 637 -17.08 8.12 -27.17
CA LYS A 637 -16.98 6.66 -27.31
C LYS A 637 -16.80 5.98 -25.97
N LEU A 638 -17.12 4.69 -25.95
CA LEU A 638 -16.70 3.76 -24.92
C LEU A 638 -15.32 3.20 -25.28
N VAL A 639 -14.27 3.68 -24.61
CA VAL A 639 -12.88 3.23 -24.78
C VAL A 639 -12.53 2.26 -23.69
N VAL A 640 -12.11 1.04 -24.04
CA VAL A 640 -11.64 0.05 -23.06
C VAL A 640 -10.12 -0.11 -23.16
N VAL A 641 -9.44 0.06 -22.05
CA VAL A 641 -7.99 -0.16 -21.90
C VAL A 641 -7.79 -1.52 -21.22
N THR A 642 -7.14 -2.42 -21.92
CA THR A 642 -6.93 -3.81 -21.46
C THR A 642 -5.47 -4.21 -21.57
N GLY A 643 -5.15 -5.42 -21.18
CA GLY A 643 -3.82 -6.02 -21.19
C GLY A 643 -3.54 -6.81 -19.92
N ILE A 644 -2.49 -7.61 -19.91
CA ILE A 644 -2.16 -8.46 -18.76
C ILE A 644 -1.87 -7.65 -17.49
N SER A 645 -1.90 -8.35 -16.34
CA SER A 645 -1.57 -7.73 -15.05
C SER A 645 -0.14 -7.19 -15.06
N GLY A 646 0.09 -5.99 -14.49
CA GLY A 646 1.40 -5.34 -14.49
C GLY A 646 1.88 -4.78 -15.84
N SER A 647 1.06 -4.79 -16.92
CA SER A 647 1.45 -4.27 -18.24
C SER A 647 1.61 -2.74 -18.31
N GLY A 648 1.11 -1.99 -17.31
CA GLY A 648 1.23 -0.53 -17.23
C GLY A 648 -0.07 0.24 -17.45
N LYS A 649 -1.24 -0.41 -17.47
CA LYS A 649 -2.56 0.22 -17.63
C LYS A 649 -2.79 1.35 -16.63
N SER A 650 -2.71 1.04 -15.32
CA SER A 650 -2.93 2.02 -14.24
C SER A 650 -1.84 3.09 -14.23
N SER A 651 -0.58 2.78 -14.60
CA SER A 651 0.48 3.79 -14.75
C SER A 651 0.14 4.79 -15.84
N LEU A 652 -0.43 4.34 -16.97
CA LEU A 652 -0.77 5.20 -18.11
C LEU A 652 -2.02 6.04 -17.83
N ILE A 653 -3.08 5.43 -17.31
CA ILE A 653 -4.38 6.11 -17.09
C ILE A 653 -4.39 6.80 -15.71
N ASN A 654 -4.27 6.05 -14.60
CA ASN A 654 -4.45 6.59 -13.24
C ASN A 654 -3.22 7.38 -12.77
N GLY A 655 -2.01 6.96 -13.19
CA GLY A 655 -0.75 7.60 -12.78
C GLY A 655 -0.30 8.76 -13.68
N THR A 656 -0.75 8.80 -14.95
CA THR A 656 -0.30 9.84 -15.89
C THR A 656 -1.46 10.69 -16.40
N LEU A 657 -2.43 10.10 -17.11
CA LEU A 657 -3.51 10.85 -17.75
C LEU A 657 -4.41 11.55 -16.74
N TYR A 658 -4.90 10.80 -15.74
CA TYR A 658 -5.85 11.34 -14.76
C TYR A 658 -5.26 12.50 -13.94
N PRO A 659 -4.04 12.43 -13.37
CA PRO A 659 -3.46 13.56 -12.65
C PRO A 659 -3.27 14.82 -13.49
N ILE A 660 -2.89 14.68 -14.78
CA ILE A 660 -2.77 15.82 -15.70
C ILE A 660 -4.12 16.53 -15.84
N LEU A 661 -5.18 15.77 -16.14
CA LEU A 661 -6.52 16.31 -16.34
C LEU A 661 -7.10 16.85 -15.03
N ASN A 662 -6.90 16.15 -13.92
CA ASN A 662 -7.34 16.56 -12.59
C ASN A 662 -6.68 17.87 -12.15
N ARG A 663 -5.38 18.05 -12.45
CA ARG A 663 -4.67 19.31 -12.21
C ARG A 663 -5.24 20.44 -13.09
N HIS A 664 -5.58 20.15 -14.34
CA HIS A 664 -6.14 21.15 -15.26
C HIS A 664 -7.54 21.64 -14.82
N PHE A 665 -8.45 20.72 -14.47
CA PHE A 665 -9.84 21.06 -14.15
C PHE A 665 -10.08 21.43 -12.68
N TYR A 666 -9.38 20.79 -11.75
CA TYR A 666 -9.64 20.88 -10.32
C TYR A 666 -8.43 21.33 -9.49
N ARG A 667 -7.32 21.70 -10.14
CA ARG A 667 -6.08 22.18 -9.49
C ARG A 667 -5.53 21.19 -8.44
N SER A 668 -5.65 19.89 -8.75
CA SER A 668 -5.13 18.84 -7.87
C SER A 668 -3.62 18.94 -7.74
N VAL A 669 -3.14 18.71 -6.53
CA VAL A 669 -1.69 18.69 -6.20
C VAL A 669 -1.01 17.37 -6.58
N GLN A 670 -1.77 16.39 -7.08
CA GLN A 670 -1.21 15.10 -7.48
C GLN A 670 -0.30 15.25 -8.70
N GLU A 671 0.97 14.91 -8.56
CA GLU A 671 1.93 14.97 -9.67
C GLU A 671 1.71 13.80 -10.63
N PRO A 672 1.62 14.07 -11.94
CA PRO A 672 1.57 13.04 -12.97
C PRO A 672 2.93 12.35 -13.12
N LEU A 673 2.90 11.07 -13.49
CA LEU A 673 4.11 10.38 -13.93
C LEU A 673 4.69 11.06 -15.17
N PRO A 674 6.01 10.92 -15.44
CA PRO A 674 6.69 11.65 -16.51
C PRO A 674 6.07 11.45 -17.89
N TYR A 675 5.82 12.55 -18.60
CA TYR A 675 5.30 12.60 -19.97
C TYR A 675 5.88 13.81 -20.72
N LYS A 676 5.68 13.86 -22.04
CA LYS A 676 6.19 14.99 -22.85
C LYS A 676 5.13 16.07 -23.08
N LYS A 677 3.94 15.70 -23.55
CA LYS A 677 2.88 16.65 -23.93
C LYS A 677 1.51 15.97 -23.93
N ILE A 678 0.48 16.75 -23.66
CA ILE A 678 -0.92 16.38 -23.88
C ILE A 678 -1.61 17.41 -24.78
N GLU A 679 -2.51 16.96 -25.64
CA GLU A 679 -3.27 17.77 -26.60
C GLU A 679 -4.75 17.37 -26.53
N GLY A 680 -5.66 18.29 -26.89
CA GLY A 680 -7.10 18.01 -26.98
C GLY A 680 -7.87 18.13 -25.64
N ILE A 681 -7.28 18.69 -24.59
CA ILE A 681 -7.96 18.88 -23.29
C ILE A 681 -9.15 19.84 -23.43
N GLU A 682 -9.05 20.80 -24.35
CA GLU A 682 -10.10 21.79 -24.65
C GLU A 682 -11.39 21.19 -25.20
N HIS A 683 -11.40 19.90 -25.54
CA HIS A 683 -12.58 19.21 -26.05
C HIS A 683 -13.47 18.60 -24.98
N ILE A 684 -13.02 18.62 -23.72
CA ILE A 684 -13.79 18.17 -22.56
C ILE A 684 -13.97 19.31 -21.58
N ASP A 685 -15.05 19.26 -20.79
CA ASP A 685 -15.40 20.31 -19.81
C ASP A 685 -15.12 19.86 -18.37
N LYS A 686 -15.09 18.57 -18.10
CA LYS A 686 -14.74 18.01 -16.80
C LYS A 686 -14.28 16.57 -16.91
N ILE A 687 -13.59 16.12 -15.87
CA ILE A 687 -13.23 14.71 -15.66
C ILE A 687 -13.92 14.17 -14.40
N VAL A 688 -14.34 12.93 -14.45
CA VAL A 688 -14.91 12.21 -13.31
C VAL A 688 -14.20 10.87 -13.17
N ASP A 689 -13.53 10.69 -12.04
CA ASP A 689 -12.95 9.41 -11.65
C ASP A 689 -13.94 8.63 -10.78
N VAL A 690 -14.25 7.41 -11.20
CA VAL A 690 -15.17 6.51 -10.51
C VAL A 690 -14.37 5.30 -10.05
N ASP A 691 -13.67 5.46 -8.95
CA ASP A 691 -12.83 4.44 -8.33
C ASP A 691 -13.59 3.58 -7.31
N GLN A 692 -12.96 2.51 -6.83
CA GLN A 692 -13.52 1.59 -5.84
C GLN A 692 -13.36 2.06 -4.38
N THR A 693 -12.87 3.28 -4.15
CA THR A 693 -12.73 3.79 -2.78
C THR A 693 -14.09 3.95 -2.11
N PRO A 694 -14.18 3.72 -0.79
CA PRO A 694 -15.44 3.88 -0.06
C PRO A 694 -16.05 5.26 -0.24
N ILE A 695 -17.39 5.35 -0.28
CA ILE A 695 -18.15 6.60 -0.36
C ILE A 695 -18.03 7.50 0.88
N GLY A 696 -17.27 7.07 1.87
CA GLY A 696 -16.95 7.82 3.08
C GLY A 696 -16.13 6.97 4.05
N ARG A 697 -15.45 7.64 4.98
CA ARG A 697 -14.53 7.01 5.95
C ARG A 697 -15.16 6.70 7.30
N THR A 698 -16.41 7.11 7.54
CA THR A 698 -17.06 6.97 8.83
C THR A 698 -18.37 6.19 8.70
N PRO A 699 -18.82 5.50 9.76
CA PRO A 699 -20.10 4.80 9.78
C PRO A 699 -21.31 5.70 9.54
N ARG A 700 -21.14 7.03 9.58
CA ARG A 700 -22.18 8.03 9.30
C ARG A 700 -22.39 8.27 7.80
N SER A 701 -21.40 7.96 6.98
CA SER A 701 -21.54 8.06 5.52
C SER A 701 -22.38 6.90 5.01
N ASN A 702 -23.31 7.18 4.11
CA ASN A 702 -24.22 6.20 3.52
C ASN A 702 -24.67 6.64 2.12
N PRO A 703 -25.33 5.79 1.31
CA PRO A 703 -25.82 6.14 -0.03
C PRO A 703 -26.70 7.38 -0.05
N ALA A 704 -27.60 7.56 0.93
CA ALA A 704 -28.48 8.72 0.99
C ALA A 704 -27.73 10.05 1.20
N THR A 705 -26.66 10.04 2.02
CA THR A 705 -25.85 11.24 2.25
C THR A 705 -24.93 11.54 1.07
N TYR A 706 -24.33 10.52 0.48
CA TYR A 706 -23.38 10.67 -0.64
C TYR A 706 -24.06 11.24 -1.89
N THR A 707 -25.25 10.74 -2.24
CA THR A 707 -26.05 11.25 -3.37
C THR A 707 -26.69 12.59 -3.10
N GLY A 708 -26.62 13.09 -1.86
CA GLY A 708 -27.23 14.33 -1.42
C GLY A 708 -28.76 14.27 -1.23
N MET A 709 -29.41 13.12 -1.47
CA MET A 709 -30.86 12.98 -1.30
C MET A 709 -31.30 13.11 0.16
N PHE A 710 -30.45 12.80 1.12
CA PHE A 710 -30.76 12.93 2.54
C PHE A 710 -31.08 14.36 2.95
N THR A 711 -30.54 15.37 2.26
CA THR A 711 -30.93 16.77 2.47
C THR A 711 -32.39 17.02 2.09
N ASP A 712 -32.82 16.49 0.95
CA ASP A 712 -34.20 16.61 0.50
C ASP A 712 -35.19 15.83 1.41
N ILE A 713 -34.77 14.65 1.90
CA ILE A 713 -35.52 13.86 2.87
C ILE A 713 -35.69 14.63 4.19
N ARG A 714 -34.63 15.25 4.72
CA ARG A 714 -34.72 16.06 5.95
C ARG A 714 -35.62 17.27 5.78
N ASN A 715 -35.59 17.92 4.62
CA ASN A 715 -36.49 19.01 4.31
C ASN A 715 -37.95 18.53 4.28
N LEU A 716 -38.24 17.41 3.63
CA LEU A 716 -39.55 16.80 3.62
C LEU A 716 -40.08 16.56 5.04
N PHE A 717 -39.27 15.94 5.93
CA PHE A 717 -39.67 15.67 7.30
C PHE A 717 -39.89 16.95 8.12
N SER A 718 -39.12 18.02 7.86
CA SER A 718 -39.31 19.30 8.55
C SER A 718 -40.59 20.06 8.13
N GLU A 719 -41.12 19.76 6.94
CA GLU A 719 -42.34 20.37 6.42
C GLU A 719 -43.63 19.69 6.88
N LEU A 720 -43.50 18.50 7.50
CA LEU A 720 -44.67 17.79 8.01
C LEU A 720 -45.39 18.59 9.09
N PRO A 721 -46.74 18.47 9.20
CA PRO A 721 -47.54 19.19 10.20
C PRO A 721 -47.03 19.05 11.62
N GLU A 722 -46.68 17.83 12.02
CA GLU A 722 -46.15 17.53 13.36
C GLU A 722 -44.83 18.24 13.63
N SER A 723 -43.93 18.28 12.64
CA SER A 723 -42.64 18.99 12.74
C SER A 723 -42.84 20.50 12.89
N LYS A 724 -43.80 21.07 12.14
CA LYS A 724 -44.14 22.50 12.22
C LYS A 724 -44.72 22.86 13.59
N ILE A 725 -45.59 22.02 14.12
CA ILE A 725 -46.16 22.21 15.46
C ILE A 725 -45.08 22.22 16.53
N ARG A 726 -44.10 21.29 16.43
CA ARG A 726 -42.96 21.15 17.37
C ARG A 726 -41.79 22.12 17.10
N GLY A 727 -41.88 22.94 16.04
CA GLY A 727 -40.78 23.86 15.63
C GLY A 727 -39.51 23.15 15.15
N TYR A 728 -39.64 21.92 14.63
CA TYR A 728 -38.48 21.12 14.17
C TYR A 728 -38.00 21.62 12.81
N LYS A 729 -36.70 21.99 12.76
CA LYS A 729 -36.00 22.42 11.55
C LYS A 729 -35.31 21.21 10.89
N PRO A 730 -34.82 21.29 9.64
CA PRO A 730 -34.11 20.20 8.96
C PRO A 730 -32.93 19.65 9.73
N GLY A 731 -32.27 20.44 10.59
CA GLY A 731 -31.20 20.03 11.46
C GLY A 731 -31.61 18.98 12.50
N ARG A 732 -32.88 18.98 12.94
CA ARG A 732 -33.42 17.97 13.87
C ARG A 732 -33.34 16.55 13.29
N PHE A 733 -33.54 16.43 12.00
CA PHE A 733 -33.52 15.18 11.25
C PHE A 733 -32.12 14.81 10.73
N SER A 734 -31.06 15.43 11.26
CA SER A 734 -29.66 15.12 10.93
C SER A 734 -29.01 14.30 12.06
N PHE A 735 -28.45 13.15 11.71
CA PHE A 735 -27.66 12.36 12.67
C PHE A 735 -26.25 12.94 12.90
N ASN A 736 -25.85 13.97 12.16
CA ASN A 736 -24.55 14.65 12.34
C ASN A 736 -24.64 15.86 13.30
N VAL A 737 -25.84 16.39 13.55
CA VAL A 737 -26.08 17.61 14.33
C VAL A 737 -26.70 17.26 15.67
N LYS A 738 -26.24 17.93 16.75
CA LYS A 738 -26.86 17.79 18.08
C LYS A 738 -28.33 18.20 18.06
N GLY A 739 -29.13 17.58 18.92
CA GLY A 739 -30.54 17.90 19.13
C GLY A 739 -31.52 16.84 18.66
N GLY A 740 -31.29 16.19 17.52
CA GLY A 740 -32.15 15.09 17.04
C GLY A 740 -31.50 13.72 17.01
N ARG A 741 -30.20 13.68 17.07
CA ARG A 741 -29.43 12.43 17.06
C ARG A 741 -29.40 11.76 18.44
N CYS A 742 -29.14 10.47 18.47
CA CYS A 742 -28.74 9.76 19.69
C CYS A 742 -27.38 10.29 20.15
N GLU A 743 -27.29 10.85 21.35
CA GLU A 743 -26.03 11.39 21.86
C GLU A 743 -25.08 10.30 22.34
N THR A 744 -25.56 9.11 22.72
CA THR A 744 -24.73 7.98 23.15
C THR A 744 -23.81 7.49 22.02
N CYS A 745 -24.36 7.25 20.81
CA CYS A 745 -23.59 6.87 19.62
C CYS A 745 -23.28 8.07 18.71
N GLN A 746 -23.64 9.28 19.13
CA GLN A 746 -23.46 10.51 18.34
C GLN A 746 -23.98 10.42 16.91
N GLY A 747 -25.05 9.65 16.68
CA GLY A 747 -25.69 9.45 15.38
C GLY A 747 -25.06 8.36 14.51
N GLY A 748 -24.06 7.63 15.00
CA GLY A 748 -23.43 6.51 14.28
C GLY A 748 -24.33 5.27 14.19
N GLY A 749 -25.21 5.07 15.18
CA GLY A 749 -26.00 3.84 15.32
C GLY A 749 -25.24 2.69 15.98
N LEU A 750 -23.91 2.70 15.88
CA LEU A 750 -23.01 1.71 16.44
C LEU A 750 -22.03 2.35 17.43
N LYS A 751 -21.51 1.57 18.35
CA LYS A 751 -20.32 1.86 19.14
C LYS A 751 -19.16 1.08 18.56
N VAL A 752 -18.02 1.73 18.40
CA VAL A 752 -16.77 1.08 17.99
C VAL A 752 -16.02 0.68 19.25
N ILE A 753 -15.67 -0.57 19.34
CA ILE A 753 -14.78 -1.10 20.38
C ILE A 753 -13.44 -1.32 19.71
N GLU A 754 -12.49 -0.40 19.97
CA GLU A 754 -11.13 -0.47 19.43
C GLU A 754 -10.38 -1.62 20.09
N MET A 755 -9.83 -2.52 19.28
CA MET A 755 -9.05 -3.66 19.71
C MET A 755 -7.61 -3.50 19.28
N ASN A 756 -6.66 -3.38 20.22
CA ASN A 756 -5.26 -3.03 19.97
C ASN A 756 -4.52 -3.94 18.96
N PHE A 757 -4.92 -5.19 18.77
CA PHE A 757 -4.25 -6.16 17.89
C PHE A 757 -5.20 -6.91 16.94
N LEU A 758 -6.50 -6.62 16.99
CA LEU A 758 -7.54 -7.22 16.17
C LEU A 758 -8.34 -6.13 15.46
N PRO A 759 -9.11 -6.47 14.43
CA PRO A 759 -10.05 -5.53 13.81
C PRO A 759 -11.04 -4.97 14.83
N ASP A 760 -11.40 -3.69 14.68
CA ASP A 760 -12.40 -3.04 15.53
C ASP A 760 -13.74 -3.76 15.48
N VAL A 761 -14.38 -3.91 16.63
CA VAL A 761 -15.71 -4.53 16.74
C VAL A 761 -16.78 -3.44 16.76
N TYR A 762 -17.80 -3.60 15.93
CA TYR A 762 -18.92 -2.68 15.82
C TYR A 762 -20.15 -3.30 16.50
N VAL A 763 -20.64 -2.68 17.59
CA VAL A 763 -21.79 -3.16 18.35
C VAL A 763 -22.93 -2.15 18.26
N HIS A 764 -24.16 -2.62 18.10
CA HIS A 764 -25.34 -1.75 18.08
C HIS A 764 -25.43 -0.90 19.35
N CYS A 765 -25.79 0.37 19.17
CA CYS A 765 -25.97 1.28 20.30
C CYS A 765 -27.21 0.87 21.10
N GLU A 766 -27.03 0.44 22.34
CA GLU A 766 -28.10 0.00 23.25
C GLU A 766 -29.20 1.07 23.49
N THR A 767 -28.82 2.36 23.46
CA THR A 767 -29.76 3.47 23.70
C THR A 767 -30.74 3.68 22.54
N CYS A 768 -30.28 3.57 21.29
CA CYS A 768 -31.11 3.79 20.13
C CYS A 768 -31.37 2.53 19.29
N ASN A 769 -30.84 1.38 19.68
CA ASN A 769 -30.96 0.11 18.96
C ASN A 769 -30.65 0.27 17.45
N GLY A 770 -29.54 0.93 17.12
CA GLY A 770 -29.12 1.18 15.74
C GLY A 770 -29.84 2.35 15.04
N LYS A 771 -30.93 2.90 15.58
CA LYS A 771 -31.81 3.89 14.93
C LYS A 771 -31.20 5.28 14.73
N ARG A 772 -30.03 5.60 15.27
CA ARG A 772 -29.26 6.85 15.09
C ARG A 772 -29.86 8.11 15.69
N PHE A 773 -31.17 8.16 15.95
CA PHE A 773 -31.91 9.31 16.42
C PHE A 773 -32.46 9.10 17.83
N ASN A 774 -32.83 10.21 18.50
CA ASN A 774 -33.52 10.15 19.75
C ASN A 774 -35.01 9.81 19.54
N ARG A 775 -35.71 9.39 20.60
CA ARG A 775 -37.08 8.93 20.56
C ARG A 775 -38.06 9.99 19.99
N GLU A 776 -37.91 11.26 20.39
CA GLU A 776 -38.77 12.35 19.97
C GLU A 776 -38.68 12.62 18.47
N THR A 777 -37.50 12.52 17.86
CA THR A 777 -37.34 12.69 16.40
C THR A 777 -37.99 11.54 15.64
N LEU A 778 -37.98 10.32 16.20
CA LEU A 778 -38.59 9.13 15.60
C LEU A 778 -40.09 9.10 15.63
N GLU A 779 -40.73 9.96 16.46
CA GLU A 779 -42.19 10.09 16.51
C GLU A 779 -42.75 10.74 15.24
N VAL A 780 -41.98 11.63 14.58
CA VAL A 780 -42.38 12.25 13.32
C VAL A 780 -42.39 11.25 12.18
N ARG A 781 -43.53 11.08 11.52
CA ARG A 781 -43.70 10.04 10.49
C ARG A 781 -44.26 10.61 9.18
N TYR A 782 -43.67 10.19 8.08
CA TYR A 782 -44.18 10.38 6.73
C TYR A 782 -44.67 9.04 6.19
N LYS A 783 -45.95 8.97 5.75
CA LYS A 783 -46.61 7.72 5.33
C LYS A 783 -46.38 6.55 6.34
N GLY A 784 -46.46 6.87 7.64
CA GLY A 784 -46.28 5.89 8.73
C GLY A 784 -44.86 5.51 9.06
N LYS A 785 -43.83 6.00 8.33
CA LYS A 785 -42.41 5.69 8.52
C LYS A 785 -41.65 6.85 9.17
N SER A 786 -40.85 6.57 10.18
CA SER A 786 -39.91 7.51 10.79
C SER A 786 -38.69 7.73 9.88
N ILE A 787 -37.87 8.73 10.17
CA ILE A 787 -36.66 8.99 9.39
C ILE A 787 -35.62 7.82 9.49
N SER A 788 -35.62 7.06 10.59
CA SER A 788 -34.82 5.84 10.71
C SER A 788 -35.36 4.73 9.81
N ASP A 789 -36.68 4.51 9.82
CA ASP A 789 -37.31 3.50 8.95
C ASP A 789 -37.04 3.79 7.46
N VAL A 790 -36.97 5.10 7.10
CA VAL A 790 -36.60 5.51 5.72
C VAL A 790 -35.15 5.14 5.40
N LEU A 791 -34.21 5.30 6.34
CA LEU A 791 -32.83 4.90 6.13
C LEU A 791 -32.66 3.37 6.04
N GLU A 792 -33.53 2.61 6.67
CA GLU A 792 -33.56 1.15 6.63
C GLU A 792 -34.24 0.59 5.37
N MET A 793 -34.97 1.43 4.61
CA MET A 793 -35.57 1.01 3.33
C MET A 793 -34.49 0.63 2.33
N THR A 794 -34.75 -0.45 1.59
CA THR A 794 -34.01 -0.73 0.37
C THR A 794 -34.28 0.34 -0.69
N ILE A 795 -33.35 0.49 -1.65
CA ILE A 795 -33.53 1.42 -2.76
C ILE A 795 -34.81 1.08 -3.55
N ASP A 796 -35.12 -0.22 -3.77
CA ASP A 796 -36.35 -0.64 -4.45
C ASP A 796 -37.60 -0.16 -3.70
N GLU A 797 -37.66 -0.35 -2.37
CA GLU A 797 -38.74 0.14 -1.54
C GLU A 797 -38.86 1.68 -1.56
N ALA A 798 -37.69 2.34 -1.57
CA ALA A 798 -37.64 3.80 -1.58
C ALA A 798 -38.08 4.40 -2.92
N VAL A 799 -37.94 3.73 -4.06
CA VAL A 799 -38.47 4.14 -5.35
C VAL A 799 -39.98 4.26 -5.29
N ASP A 800 -40.67 3.23 -4.79
CA ASP A 800 -42.14 3.23 -4.65
C ASP A 800 -42.61 4.24 -3.58
N PHE A 801 -41.91 4.32 -2.46
CA PHE A 801 -42.24 5.20 -1.34
C PHE A 801 -42.15 6.69 -1.72
N PHE A 802 -41.11 7.08 -2.46
CA PHE A 802 -40.86 8.46 -2.87
C PHE A 802 -41.37 8.81 -4.28
N ALA A 803 -42.13 7.93 -4.95
CA ALA A 803 -42.67 8.19 -6.28
C ALA A 803 -43.35 9.57 -6.40
N PRO A 804 -44.10 10.11 -5.34
CA PRO A 804 -44.71 11.43 -5.42
C PRO A 804 -43.74 12.61 -5.24
N ILE A 805 -42.45 12.37 -4.92
CA ILE A 805 -41.48 13.41 -4.60
C ILE A 805 -40.38 13.44 -5.68
N PRO A 806 -40.53 14.22 -6.78
CA PRO A 806 -39.65 14.11 -7.96
C PRO A 806 -38.15 14.27 -7.67
N LYS A 807 -37.79 15.18 -6.75
CA LYS A 807 -36.36 15.43 -6.38
C LYS A 807 -35.71 14.24 -5.70
N ILE A 808 -36.41 13.53 -4.83
CA ILE A 808 -35.90 12.33 -4.15
C ILE A 808 -35.99 11.15 -5.11
N PHE A 809 -37.14 10.97 -5.78
CA PHE A 809 -37.42 9.89 -6.71
C PHE A 809 -36.34 9.77 -7.80
N SER A 810 -35.95 10.88 -8.46
CA SER A 810 -34.97 10.82 -9.53
C SER A 810 -33.62 10.27 -9.06
N ARG A 811 -33.16 10.64 -7.84
CA ARG A 811 -31.89 10.14 -7.27
C ARG A 811 -31.97 8.69 -6.82
N VAL A 812 -33.08 8.28 -6.21
CA VAL A 812 -33.30 6.88 -5.81
C VAL A 812 -33.40 6.00 -7.05
N LYS A 813 -34.10 6.47 -8.10
CA LYS A 813 -34.24 5.76 -9.37
C LYS A 813 -32.92 5.53 -10.07
N THR A 814 -31.99 6.49 -10.07
CA THR A 814 -30.67 6.29 -10.64
C THR A 814 -29.84 5.24 -9.88
N LEU A 815 -30.01 5.11 -8.57
CA LEU A 815 -29.38 4.03 -7.79
C LEU A 815 -29.97 2.65 -8.17
N GLN A 816 -31.29 2.57 -8.40
CA GLN A 816 -31.94 1.35 -8.89
C GLN A 816 -31.46 1.00 -10.30
N ASP A 817 -31.35 2.00 -11.19
CA ASP A 817 -30.94 1.82 -12.59
C ASP A 817 -29.49 1.30 -12.76
N VAL A 818 -28.64 1.44 -11.74
CA VAL A 818 -27.29 0.85 -11.72
C VAL A 818 -27.25 -0.50 -10.97
N GLY A 819 -28.40 -1.11 -10.69
CA GLY A 819 -28.50 -2.43 -10.07
C GLY A 819 -28.28 -2.46 -8.56
N LEU A 820 -28.48 -1.32 -7.85
CA LEU A 820 -28.32 -1.23 -6.40
C LEU A 820 -29.66 -1.30 -5.63
N GLY A 821 -30.72 -1.84 -6.23
CA GLY A 821 -32.07 -1.92 -5.64
C GLY A 821 -32.10 -2.57 -4.25
N TYR A 822 -31.19 -3.51 -3.98
CA TYR A 822 -31.14 -4.30 -2.75
C TYR A 822 -30.48 -3.63 -1.55
N ILE A 823 -29.60 -2.64 -1.75
CA ILE A 823 -28.93 -1.96 -0.63
C ILE A 823 -29.89 -1.00 0.07
N THR A 824 -29.66 -0.74 1.37
CA THR A 824 -30.47 0.22 2.11
C THR A 824 -29.95 1.65 1.95
N LEU A 825 -30.84 2.63 2.01
CA LEU A 825 -30.47 4.06 1.92
C LEU A 825 -29.46 4.47 3.00
N GLY A 826 -29.57 3.90 4.19
CA GLY A 826 -28.72 4.17 5.34
C GLY A 826 -27.56 3.19 5.54
N GLN A 827 -27.28 2.30 4.59
CA GLN A 827 -26.18 1.34 4.67
C GLN A 827 -24.85 2.07 4.89
N GLN A 828 -24.10 1.63 5.88
CA GLN A 828 -22.86 2.30 6.26
C GLN A 828 -21.78 2.13 5.16
N SER A 829 -21.03 3.18 4.90
CA SER A 829 -19.96 3.15 3.88
C SER A 829 -18.89 2.08 4.14
N THR A 830 -18.71 1.68 5.39
CA THR A 830 -17.77 0.62 5.81
C THR A 830 -18.22 -0.79 5.44
N THR A 831 -19.54 -0.99 5.25
CA THR A 831 -20.12 -2.30 4.87
C THR A 831 -20.44 -2.38 3.37
N VAL A 832 -20.30 -1.28 2.63
CA VAL A 832 -20.49 -1.23 1.17
C VAL A 832 -19.24 -1.81 0.48
N SER A 833 -19.42 -2.74 -0.45
CA SER A 833 -18.33 -3.30 -1.25
C SER A 833 -17.72 -2.25 -2.19
N GLY A 834 -16.50 -2.52 -2.72
CA GLY A 834 -15.84 -1.60 -3.67
C GLY A 834 -16.67 -1.37 -4.93
N GLY A 835 -17.23 -2.43 -5.51
CA GLY A 835 -18.10 -2.32 -6.69
C GLY A 835 -19.43 -1.60 -6.41
N GLU A 836 -20.05 -1.80 -5.25
CA GLU A 836 -21.23 -1.05 -4.83
C GLU A 836 -20.93 0.45 -4.65
N ALA A 837 -19.79 0.77 -4.01
CA ALA A 837 -19.35 2.16 -3.85
C ALA A 837 -19.13 2.84 -5.20
N GLN A 838 -18.55 2.15 -6.16
CA GLN A 838 -18.34 2.63 -7.52
C GLN A 838 -19.69 2.89 -8.25
N ARG A 839 -20.64 1.96 -8.13
CA ARG A 839 -21.98 2.13 -8.69
C ARG A 839 -22.76 3.27 -8.04
N ILE A 840 -22.62 3.52 -6.73
CA ILE A 840 -23.20 4.69 -6.05
C ILE A 840 -22.61 5.99 -6.61
N LYS A 841 -21.31 6.05 -6.85
CA LYS A 841 -20.64 7.20 -7.47
C LYS A 841 -21.17 7.44 -8.88
N LEU A 842 -21.27 6.38 -9.69
CA LEU A 842 -21.84 6.45 -11.05
C LEU A 842 -23.29 6.93 -11.04
N ALA A 843 -24.16 6.40 -10.17
CA ALA A 843 -25.53 6.83 -10.01
C ALA A 843 -25.64 8.33 -9.64
N THR A 844 -24.71 8.82 -8.80
CA THR A 844 -24.65 10.23 -8.43
C THR A 844 -24.36 11.12 -9.64
N GLU A 845 -23.47 10.67 -10.53
CA GLU A 845 -23.18 11.40 -11.77
C GLU A 845 -24.34 11.32 -12.76
N LEU A 846 -25.01 10.15 -12.89
CA LEU A 846 -26.20 9.99 -13.72
C LEU A 846 -27.35 10.95 -13.32
N ALA A 847 -27.48 11.24 -12.01
CA ALA A 847 -28.49 12.15 -11.49
C ALA A 847 -28.20 13.64 -11.78
N LYS A 848 -26.98 13.99 -12.22
CA LYS A 848 -26.59 15.37 -12.57
C LYS A 848 -26.98 15.73 -14.00
N ARG A 849 -27.15 17.04 -14.26
CA ARG A 849 -27.33 17.53 -15.63
C ARG A 849 -26.10 17.23 -16.47
N GLN A 850 -26.27 16.53 -17.56
CA GLN A 850 -25.21 16.16 -18.48
C GLN A 850 -24.87 17.29 -19.45
N THR A 851 -23.58 17.50 -19.72
CA THR A 851 -23.06 18.48 -20.68
C THR A 851 -22.75 17.86 -22.04
N GLY A 852 -22.55 16.53 -22.09
CA GLY A 852 -22.19 15.79 -23.28
C GLY A 852 -20.68 15.82 -23.62
N ASN A 853 -19.85 16.50 -22.81
CA ASN A 853 -18.40 16.59 -23.01
C ASN A 853 -17.62 16.15 -21.76
N THR A 854 -18.21 15.32 -20.92
CA THR A 854 -17.55 14.81 -19.71
C THR A 854 -16.73 13.56 -20.05
N LEU A 855 -15.50 13.49 -19.52
CA LEU A 855 -14.67 12.29 -19.58
C LEU A 855 -14.80 11.53 -18.25
N TYR A 856 -15.27 10.29 -18.31
CA TYR A 856 -15.34 9.37 -17.19
C TYR A 856 -14.19 8.38 -17.25
N ILE A 857 -13.55 8.12 -16.13
CA ILE A 857 -12.54 7.07 -15.96
C ILE A 857 -13.05 6.08 -14.92
N LEU A 858 -13.08 4.79 -15.29
CA LEU A 858 -13.47 3.70 -14.41
C LEU A 858 -12.36 2.65 -14.37
N ASP A 859 -12.03 2.20 -13.17
CA ASP A 859 -11.04 1.13 -12.97
C ASP A 859 -11.75 -0.12 -12.48
N GLU A 860 -11.72 -1.19 -13.31
CA GLU A 860 -12.32 -2.51 -13.09
C GLU A 860 -13.76 -2.46 -12.52
N PRO A 861 -14.71 -1.79 -13.22
CA PRO A 861 -16.04 -1.56 -12.68
C PRO A 861 -16.91 -2.83 -12.55
N THR A 862 -16.51 -3.95 -13.13
CA THR A 862 -17.24 -5.22 -13.04
C THR A 862 -16.80 -6.12 -11.89
N THR A 863 -15.90 -5.63 -11.06
CA THR A 863 -15.43 -6.34 -9.87
C THR A 863 -16.59 -6.73 -8.97
N GLY A 864 -16.70 -8.02 -8.62
CA GLY A 864 -17.76 -8.53 -7.75
C GLY A 864 -19.16 -8.58 -8.37
N LEU A 865 -19.27 -8.48 -9.68
CA LEU A 865 -20.55 -8.49 -10.37
C LEU A 865 -20.83 -9.81 -11.07
N HIS A 866 -22.02 -10.31 -10.84
CA HIS A 866 -22.59 -11.38 -11.65
C HIS A 866 -22.89 -10.90 -13.07
N PHE A 867 -22.94 -11.78 -14.06
CA PHE A 867 -23.20 -11.46 -15.48
C PHE A 867 -24.41 -10.54 -15.71
N GLU A 868 -25.51 -10.76 -14.97
CA GLU A 868 -26.74 -9.91 -15.05
C GLU A 868 -26.45 -8.50 -14.53
N ASP A 869 -25.67 -8.34 -13.45
CA ASP A 869 -25.29 -7.05 -12.89
C ASP A 869 -24.34 -6.29 -13.84
N VAL A 870 -23.43 -6.99 -14.52
CA VAL A 870 -22.57 -6.43 -15.57
C VAL A 870 -23.41 -5.82 -16.68
N LYS A 871 -24.45 -6.53 -17.14
CA LYS A 871 -25.36 -6.03 -18.16
C LYS A 871 -26.04 -4.73 -17.73
N VAL A 872 -26.60 -4.70 -16.51
CA VAL A 872 -27.27 -3.50 -15.97
C VAL A 872 -26.30 -2.30 -15.89
N LEU A 873 -25.05 -2.55 -15.43
CA LEU A 873 -24.02 -1.53 -15.38
C LEU A 873 -23.68 -0.99 -16.77
N MET A 874 -23.46 -1.87 -17.74
CA MET A 874 -23.11 -1.49 -19.10
C MET A 874 -24.24 -0.75 -19.82
N ASP A 875 -25.49 -1.09 -19.55
CA ASP A 875 -26.65 -0.35 -20.04
C ASP A 875 -26.70 1.08 -19.49
N ALA A 876 -26.33 1.28 -18.23
CA ALA A 876 -26.24 2.60 -17.61
C ALA A 876 -25.09 3.42 -18.21
N ILE A 877 -23.91 2.81 -18.42
CA ILE A 877 -22.74 3.46 -19.04
C ILE A 877 -23.08 3.87 -20.48
N ASN A 878 -23.66 2.95 -21.27
CA ASN A 878 -24.05 3.22 -22.66
C ASN A 878 -24.99 4.40 -22.77
N ARG A 879 -25.99 4.52 -21.90
CA ARG A 879 -26.88 5.72 -21.86
C ARG A 879 -26.09 7.02 -21.69
N LEU A 880 -25.05 7.05 -20.87
CA LEU A 880 -24.19 8.24 -20.72
C LEU A 880 -23.34 8.52 -21.95
N VAL A 881 -22.82 7.48 -22.60
CA VAL A 881 -22.08 7.62 -23.86
C VAL A 881 -22.97 8.17 -24.96
N ASP A 882 -24.22 7.69 -25.06
CA ASP A 882 -25.22 8.13 -26.06
C ASP A 882 -25.60 9.61 -25.87
N LEU A 883 -25.41 10.16 -24.66
CA LEU A 883 -25.56 11.60 -24.40
C LEU A 883 -24.33 12.43 -24.82
N GLY A 884 -23.33 11.82 -25.48
CA GLY A 884 -22.14 12.48 -26.02
C GLY A 884 -20.90 12.40 -25.12
N ASN A 885 -21.00 11.85 -23.92
CA ASN A 885 -19.89 11.72 -22.98
C ASN A 885 -18.87 10.67 -23.48
N SER A 886 -17.66 10.76 -22.95
CA SER A 886 -16.56 9.82 -23.24
C SER A 886 -16.25 8.97 -22.02
N PHE A 887 -16.02 7.68 -22.22
CA PHE A 887 -15.64 6.75 -21.16
C PHE A 887 -14.31 6.08 -21.45
N ILE A 888 -13.46 5.99 -20.43
CA ILE A 888 -12.28 5.14 -20.38
C ILE A 888 -12.53 4.11 -19.29
N ILE A 889 -12.53 2.84 -19.65
CA ILE A 889 -12.68 1.73 -18.70
C ILE A 889 -11.41 0.88 -18.76
N ILE A 890 -10.75 0.70 -17.62
CA ILE A 890 -9.69 -0.30 -17.48
C ILE A 890 -10.39 -1.60 -17.13
N GLU A 891 -10.26 -2.65 -17.97
CA GLU A 891 -11.00 -3.87 -17.78
C GLU A 891 -10.30 -5.13 -18.30
N HIS A 892 -10.65 -6.26 -17.68
CA HIS A 892 -10.23 -7.61 -18.04
C HIS A 892 -11.41 -8.52 -18.43
N ASN A 893 -12.62 -8.13 -18.05
CA ASN A 893 -13.84 -8.90 -18.33
C ASN A 893 -14.18 -8.86 -19.83
N MET A 894 -14.24 -10.04 -20.47
CA MET A 894 -14.50 -10.16 -21.90
C MET A 894 -15.88 -9.66 -22.29
N ASP A 895 -16.87 -9.78 -21.39
CA ASP A 895 -18.23 -9.27 -21.63
C ASP A 895 -18.28 -7.74 -21.74
N VAL A 896 -17.38 -7.01 -21.07
CA VAL A 896 -17.21 -5.56 -21.23
C VAL A 896 -16.38 -5.23 -22.45
N ILE A 897 -15.27 -5.93 -22.64
CA ILE A 897 -14.32 -5.67 -23.73
C ILE A 897 -15.01 -5.79 -25.10
N LYS A 898 -15.86 -6.80 -25.28
CA LYS A 898 -16.62 -7.01 -26.53
C LYS A 898 -17.61 -5.88 -26.85
N LEU A 899 -18.03 -5.08 -25.85
CA LEU A 899 -18.96 -3.94 -26.02
C LEU A 899 -18.25 -2.63 -26.41
N ALA A 900 -16.93 -2.55 -26.32
CA ALA A 900 -16.17 -1.33 -26.56
C ALA A 900 -16.36 -0.77 -27.97
N ASP A 901 -16.46 0.56 -28.12
CA ASP A 901 -16.37 1.22 -29.42
C ASP A 901 -14.90 1.32 -29.89
N HIS A 902 -13.98 1.43 -28.93
CA HIS A 902 -12.54 1.47 -29.18
C HIS A 902 -11.78 0.75 -28.08
N MET A 903 -10.80 -0.02 -28.44
CA MET A 903 -9.99 -0.81 -27.50
C MET A 903 -8.52 -0.44 -27.62
N ILE A 904 -7.80 -0.43 -26.49
CA ILE A 904 -6.37 -0.19 -26.40
C ILE A 904 -5.77 -1.31 -25.54
N ASP A 905 -4.95 -2.17 -26.16
CA ASP A 905 -4.29 -3.30 -25.49
C ASP A 905 -2.84 -2.94 -25.15
N ILE A 906 -2.49 -3.02 -23.85
CA ILE A 906 -1.18 -2.69 -23.32
C ILE A 906 -0.44 -3.97 -22.96
N GLY A 907 0.80 -4.10 -23.43
CA GLY A 907 1.61 -5.29 -23.22
C GLY A 907 3.05 -5.11 -23.77
N PRO A 908 3.64 -6.19 -24.32
CA PRO A 908 3.10 -7.56 -24.48
C PRO A 908 3.06 -8.37 -23.17
N GLU A 909 3.92 -8.06 -22.19
CA GLU A 909 4.07 -8.76 -20.92
C GLU A 909 3.92 -7.78 -19.75
N GLY A 910 4.03 -8.29 -18.50
CA GLY A 910 4.08 -7.48 -17.29
C GLY A 910 5.46 -6.88 -17.00
N GLY A 911 5.54 -5.94 -16.05
CA GLY A 911 6.79 -5.37 -15.55
C GLY A 911 7.65 -4.73 -16.64
N LYS A 912 8.96 -5.02 -16.64
CA LYS A 912 9.95 -4.45 -17.57
C LYS A 912 9.68 -4.79 -19.04
N HIS A 913 9.00 -5.90 -19.30
CA HIS A 913 8.67 -6.36 -20.64
C HIS A 913 7.36 -5.81 -21.18
N GLY A 914 6.59 -5.12 -20.35
CA GLY A 914 5.36 -4.40 -20.68
C GLY A 914 5.58 -2.97 -21.15
N GLY A 915 4.58 -2.13 -20.94
CA GLY A 915 4.64 -0.69 -21.12
C GLY A 915 4.60 -0.20 -22.58
N LYS A 916 3.97 -0.96 -23.48
CA LYS A 916 3.75 -0.57 -24.87
C LYS A 916 2.30 -0.80 -25.28
N ILE A 917 1.76 -0.01 -26.20
CA ILE A 917 0.50 -0.32 -26.86
C ILE A 917 0.79 -1.39 -27.92
N VAL A 918 0.16 -2.56 -27.75
CA VAL A 918 0.33 -3.73 -28.64
C VAL A 918 -0.68 -3.69 -29.78
N ALA A 919 -1.91 -3.29 -29.46
CA ALA A 919 -3.00 -3.16 -30.42
C ALA A 919 -3.93 -2.01 -30.04
N LYS A 920 -4.55 -1.36 -31.01
CA LYS A 920 -5.62 -0.38 -30.85
C LYS A 920 -6.60 -0.51 -32.01
N GLY A 921 -7.86 -0.18 -31.77
CA GLY A 921 -8.94 -0.26 -32.78
C GLY A 921 -10.24 -0.76 -32.20
N THR A 922 -11.15 -1.21 -33.03
CA THR A 922 -12.36 -1.91 -32.58
C THR A 922 -12.02 -3.29 -32.01
N PRO A 923 -12.87 -3.88 -31.15
CA PRO A 923 -12.65 -5.24 -30.66
C PRO A 923 -12.42 -6.25 -31.78
N ASP A 924 -13.12 -6.11 -32.90
CA ASP A 924 -12.98 -6.97 -34.07
C ASP A 924 -11.59 -6.85 -34.72
N GLU A 925 -11.05 -5.63 -34.84
CA GLU A 925 -9.71 -5.38 -35.36
C GLU A 925 -8.63 -5.94 -34.43
N VAL A 926 -8.76 -5.73 -33.11
CA VAL A 926 -7.81 -6.21 -32.09
C VAL A 926 -7.83 -7.74 -32.03
N SER A 927 -9.00 -8.38 -32.14
CA SER A 927 -9.13 -9.85 -32.15
C SER A 927 -8.33 -10.52 -33.29
N ARG A 928 -8.11 -9.81 -34.40
CA ARG A 928 -7.31 -10.28 -35.55
C ARG A 928 -5.81 -10.06 -35.37
N ASN A 929 -5.40 -9.26 -34.39
CA ASN A 929 -3.99 -8.98 -34.16
C ASN A 929 -3.33 -10.13 -33.39
N SER A 930 -2.42 -10.83 -34.04
CA SER A 930 -1.71 -12.00 -33.45
C SER A 930 -0.78 -11.62 -32.27
N LYS A 931 -0.38 -10.36 -32.13
CA LYS A 931 0.46 -9.87 -31.03
C LYS A 931 -0.32 -9.58 -29.76
N SER A 932 -1.65 -9.40 -29.88
CA SER A 932 -2.52 -9.14 -28.72
C SER A 932 -2.89 -10.45 -28.04
N LEU A 933 -2.51 -10.59 -26.78
CA LEU A 933 -2.94 -11.73 -25.94
C LEU A 933 -4.44 -11.65 -25.64
N THR A 934 -4.92 -10.45 -25.28
CA THR A 934 -6.36 -10.21 -25.09
C THR A 934 -7.15 -10.51 -26.36
N GLY A 935 -6.63 -10.13 -27.53
CA GLY A 935 -7.25 -10.41 -28.84
C GLY A 935 -7.45 -11.91 -29.11
N LYS A 936 -6.57 -12.77 -28.61
CA LYS A 936 -6.73 -14.24 -28.75
C LYS A 936 -7.95 -14.77 -28.00
N PHE A 937 -8.17 -14.31 -26.77
CA PHE A 937 -9.34 -14.69 -25.96
C PHE A 937 -10.61 -14.06 -26.51
N LEU A 938 -10.55 -12.77 -26.86
CA LEU A 938 -11.67 -12.03 -27.44
C LEU A 938 -12.20 -12.68 -28.74
N ARG A 939 -11.34 -13.27 -29.55
CA ARG A 939 -11.76 -14.00 -30.76
C ARG A 939 -12.70 -15.16 -30.47
N LYS A 940 -12.53 -15.84 -29.32
CA LYS A 940 -13.40 -16.92 -28.89
C LYS A 940 -14.81 -16.43 -28.50
N GLU A 941 -14.86 -15.22 -27.96
CA GLU A 941 -16.11 -14.60 -27.48
C GLU A 941 -16.90 -13.87 -28.59
N LEU A 942 -16.23 -13.49 -29.68
CA LEU A 942 -16.84 -12.81 -30.82
C LEU A 942 -17.37 -13.81 -31.90
N ASN A 943 -16.85 -15.06 -31.92
CA ASN A 943 -17.31 -16.13 -32.79
C ASN A 943 -18.42 -16.94 -32.12
#